data_9a0c7d7e8a09c015ba4c4f6fc0c98f06
#
_entry.id   9a0c7d7e8a09c015ba4c4f6fc0c98f06
#
_cell.length_a   1.000
_cell.length_b   1.000
_cell.length_c   1.000
_cell.angle_alpha   90.00
_cell.angle_beta   90.00
_cell.angle_gamma   90.00
#
_symmetry.space_group_name_H-M   'P 1'
#
loop_
_entity.id
_entity.type
_entity.pdbx_description
1 polymer ?
#
loop_
_entity_poly.entity_id
_entity_poly.type
_entity_poly.pdbx_seq_one_letter_code
_entity_poly.pdbx_strand_id
1 'polypeptide(L)'
;MTNHNSLTIAVRKALVCAIAPAAVVSFMAHAQDDSTEMETITVTAQALKVETPAKETPRSVSIISEDELRVRAPQKLDEALRYTSGVTSQPYGSDNDTDWFKVRGFDAATYLNGNRLFRDGYYTWLVEPYGLESVEVVKGPSAILFGESAPGGVVNAVQKKPTFTPQGEVKVEVGNNNHQSIGFDIADEANDSGTMRYRLVGLMTSQDGELDDTENERLYIAPSLEIDVSDRTMLTLMATYLKDDGVPTNPFFPAAGTLVDSEYGKIDPSTNLGEPDYDKYERTQISLGYLLEHDINDTWTFSQNANYGSNELFLRSVYSMPSPGWDLNDDSLYYRGIVFRDGKNQSFTFDNNAVGNWMTDNAEHTVLVGVDLQYHNTKGDEQDNYSFGTVNPFNPSYGNYTPLDSADNIKREIDKYQASVYSQYQLKFHEQWIGNVGARYDWVKTKNSGKGASVDQNESRDDGELSLSAGLMYLADNGLSPYANYSQSFEVISTIDTATGKLYKPLEGEQVEVGVKYEPSFMDGFVNIAWFDITQKNALVTNPSTWVATQTGEVTSTGVEVEGTAQLTDDVKLLASYTYTKAETDETYGKGTQQAGLIPKHQASAWVDYSAYRLIPGLNVGTGVRYVGESKDNPASSDLTVPSVTLWDASVTYDISSQWQAQLNVNNILDKEFISGCDYYCYFGQSRSVMLNANYRW
;
A
#
# COMPACT_ATOMS: atom_id res chain seq x y z
N MET A 1 5.91 -5.95 -34.49
CA MET A 1 6.87 -7.05 -34.23
C MET A 1 8.25 -6.47 -34.03
N THR A 2 8.52 -5.88 -32.91
CA THR A 2 9.93 -5.51 -32.55
C THR A 2 9.98 -5.08 -31.10
N ASN A 3 10.78 -5.76 -30.31
CA ASN A 3 11.30 -5.45 -28.99
C ASN A 3 10.60 -5.95 -27.71
N HIS A 4 9.60 -6.82 -27.76
CA HIS A 4 9.02 -7.38 -26.52
C HIS A 4 9.88 -8.43 -25.81
N ASN A 5 11.05 -8.80 -26.32
CA ASN A 5 11.85 -9.91 -25.76
C ASN A 5 13.18 -9.51 -25.11
N SER A 6 13.46 -8.22 -24.85
CA SER A 6 14.80 -7.86 -24.39
C SER A 6 15.03 -8.13 -22.90
N LEU A 7 14.05 -7.85 -22.05
CA LEU A 7 14.15 -8.06 -20.61
C LEU A 7 13.98 -9.54 -20.25
N THR A 8 12.98 -10.20 -20.83
CA THR A 8 12.78 -11.65 -20.68
C THR A 8 14.01 -12.47 -21.13
N ILE A 9 14.68 -12.04 -22.24
CA ILE A 9 15.94 -12.61 -22.67
C ILE A 9 17.08 -12.30 -21.70
N ALA A 10 17.11 -11.10 -21.10
CA ALA A 10 18.10 -10.72 -20.10
C ALA A 10 17.92 -11.52 -18.80
N VAL A 11 16.69 -11.65 -18.30
CA VAL A 11 16.36 -12.48 -17.13
C VAL A 11 16.70 -13.95 -17.35
N ARG A 12 16.30 -14.52 -18.52
CA ARG A 12 16.65 -15.90 -18.88
C ARG A 12 18.15 -16.12 -19.01
N LYS A 13 18.91 -15.16 -19.56
CA LYS A 13 20.37 -15.23 -19.64
C LYS A 13 21.02 -15.08 -18.27
N ALA A 14 20.51 -14.22 -17.39
CA ALA A 14 21.00 -14.07 -16.03
C ALA A 14 20.77 -15.34 -15.21
N LEU A 15 19.59 -15.97 -15.33
CA LEU A 15 19.27 -17.26 -14.70
C LEU A 15 20.22 -18.39 -15.17
N VAL A 16 20.51 -18.48 -16.46
CA VAL A 16 21.43 -19.49 -17.01
C VAL A 16 22.87 -19.25 -16.55
N CYS A 17 23.29 -17.99 -16.34
CA CYS A 17 24.62 -17.67 -15.81
C CYS A 17 24.72 -17.93 -14.29
N ALA A 18 23.62 -17.80 -13.53
CA ALA A 18 23.60 -18.07 -12.08
C ALA A 18 23.68 -19.57 -11.74
N ILE A 19 23.34 -20.46 -12.69
CA ILE A 19 23.40 -21.92 -12.51
C ILE A 19 24.81 -22.49 -12.86
N ALA A 20 25.70 -21.67 -13.45
CA ALA A 20 27.09 -22.09 -13.67
C ALA A 20 27.88 -22.10 -12.34
N PRO A 21 28.65 -23.16 -12.00
CA PRO A 21 29.32 -23.25 -10.71
C PRO A 21 30.34 -22.12 -10.57
N ALA A 22 30.08 -21.21 -9.64
CA ALA A 22 31.04 -20.20 -9.23
C ALA A 22 32.25 -20.87 -8.60
N ALA A 23 33.43 -20.64 -9.16
CA ALA A 23 34.68 -21.12 -8.62
C ALA A 23 34.91 -20.45 -7.24
N VAL A 24 35.04 -21.29 -6.24
CA VAL A 24 35.27 -20.97 -4.82
C VAL A 24 36.52 -20.12 -4.65
N VAL A 25 36.37 -18.91 -4.19
CA VAL A 25 37.42 -18.16 -3.49
C VAL A 25 37.09 -18.24 -1.99
N SER A 26 37.82 -19.13 -1.30
CA SER A 26 37.67 -19.30 0.14
C SER A 26 38.35 -18.15 0.88
N PHE A 27 37.56 -17.23 1.44
CA PHE A 27 38.00 -16.42 2.56
C PHE A 27 37.55 -17.11 3.85
N MET A 28 38.50 -17.47 4.69
CA MET A 28 38.27 -17.99 6.04
C MET A 28 37.75 -16.83 6.92
N ALA A 29 36.46 -16.75 7.15
CA ALA A 29 35.91 -15.98 8.24
C ALA A 29 35.84 -16.87 9.50
N HIS A 30 36.36 -16.36 10.61
CA HIS A 30 36.23 -17.00 11.91
C HIS A 30 34.77 -16.82 12.37
N ALA A 31 34.06 -17.91 12.51
CA ALA A 31 32.77 -17.90 13.18
C ALA A 31 32.99 -17.68 14.67
N GLN A 32 32.54 -16.55 15.19
CA GLN A 32 32.37 -16.32 16.60
C GLN A 32 30.95 -16.81 16.97
N ASP A 33 30.91 -17.71 17.94
CA ASP A 33 29.68 -18.30 18.48
C ASP A 33 29.02 -17.22 19.37
N ASP A 34 28.16 -16.38 18.81
CA ASP A 34 27.29 -15.50 19.57
C ASP A 34 25.93 -16.18 19.73
N SER A 35 25.68 -16.65 20.95
CA SER A 35 24.32 -16.94 21.40
C SER A 35 23.53 -15.63 21.34
N THR A 36 22.77 -15.44 20.29
CA THR A 36 21.82 -14.32 20.17
C THR A 36 20.79 -14.41 21.29
N GLU A 37 20.98 -13.65 22.37
CA GLU A 37 19.84 -13.12 23.10
C GLU A 37 19.02 -12.33 22.08
N MET A 38 17.79 -12.77 21.79
CA MET A 38 16.85 -12.00 20.99
C MET A 38 16.62 -10.69 21.76
N GLU A 39 17.25 -9.61 21.29
CA GLU A 39 16.87 -8.27 21.74
C GLU A 39 15.38 -8.10 21.45
N THR A 40 14.63 -7.72 22.45
CA THR A 40 13.23 -7.32 22.29
C THR A 40 13.26 -6.06 21.40
N ILE A 41 13.08 -6.22 20.10
CA ILE A 41 13.10 -5.11 19.15
C ILE A 41 11.90 -4.25 19.49
N THR A 42 12.13 -3.15 20.17
CA THR A 42 11.11 -2.12 20.38
C THR A 42 10.90 -1.42 19.05
N VAL A 43 9.90 -1.87 18.30
CA VAL A 43 9.61 -1.33 16.97
C VAL A 43 8.98 0.05 17.14
N THR A 44 9.70 1.08 16.74
CA THR A 44 9.22 2.47 16.65
C THR A 44 8.70 2.74 15.25
N ALA A 45 7.52 3.33 15.15
CA ALA A 45 6.96 3.75 13.85
C ALA A 45 7.62 5.05 13.40
N GLN A 46 8.37 5.03 12.30
CA GLN A 46 8.97 6.23 11.69
C GLN A 46 7.90 7.23 11.23
N ALA A 47 6.72 6.73 10.87
CA ALA A 47 5.56 7.55 10.49
C ALA A 47 5.11 8.53 11.57
N LEU A 48 5.48 8.35 12.84
CA LEU A 48 5.03 9.22 13.92
C LEU A 48 5.86 10.50 14.10
N LYS A 49 6.97 10.67 13.36
CA LYS A 49 7.91 11.81 13.45
C LYS A 49 8.50 12.07 14.84
N VAL A 50 8.14 11.26 15.82
CA VAL A 50 8.67 11.23 17.18
C VAL A 50 8.97 9.78 17.50
N GLU A 51 10.15 9.50 17.99
CA GLU A 51 10.53 8.14 18.41
C GLU A 51 9.72 7.73 19.65
N THR A 52 8.55 7.16 19.40
CA THR A 52 7.70 6.60 20.45
C THR A 52 7.42 5.14 20.11
N PRO A 53 7.67 4.22 21.03
CA PRO A 53 7.30 2.82 20.83
C PRO A 53 5.83 2.67 20.47
N ALA A 54 5.49 1.78 19.54
CA ALA A 54 4.10 1.54 19.16
C ALA A 54 3.21 1.21 20.35
N LYS A 55 3.77 0.55 21.38
CA LYS A 55 3.08 0.23 22.65
C LYS A 55 2.76 1.45 23.53
N GLU A 56 3.53 2.55 23.42
CA GLU A 56 3.35 3.79 24.18
C GLU A 56 2.60 4.88 23.38
N THR A 57 2.14 4.54 22.19
CA THR A 57 1.40 5.46 21.32
C THR A 57 -0.11 5.30 21.57
N PRO A 58 -0.86 6.37 21.96
CA PRO A 58 -2.29 6.28 22.23
C PRO A 58 -3.14 6.26 20.95
N ARG A 59 -2.85 5.33 20.04
CA ARG A 59 -3.57 5.06 18.79
C ARG A 59 -3.18 3.70 18.23
N SER A 60 -3.97 3.18 17.30
CA SER A 60 -3.67 1.93 16.60
C SER A 60 -2.62 2.15 15.52
N VAL A 61 -1.53 1.38 15.60
CA VAL A 61 -0.46 1.32 14.60
C VAL A 61 -0.09 -0.15 14.43
N SER A 62 0.01 -0.61 13.17
CA SER A 62 0.54 -1.94 12.82
C SER A 62 1.83 -1.77 12.05
N ILE A 63 2.81 -2.63 12.31
CA ILE A 63 4.10 -2.62 11.63
C ILE A 63 4.36 -4.03 11.12
N ILE A 64 4.55 -4.14 9.82
CA ILE A 64 4.97 -5.36 9.14
C ILE A 64 6.49 -5.25 8.98
N SER A 65 7.22 -6.11 9.68
CA SER A 65 8.69 -6.10 9.71
C SER A 65 9.33 -6.69 8.44
N GLU A 66 10.63 -6.44 8.22
CA GLU A 66 11.41 -7.06 7.14
C GLU A 66 11.34 -8.59 7.19
N ASP A 67 11.37 -9.19 8.39
CA ASP A 67 11.24 -10.65 8.55
C ASP A 67 9.88 -11.17 8.09
N GLU A 68 8.81 -10.46 8.41
CA GLU A 68 7.46 -10.82 7.97
C GLU A 68 7.30 -10.66 6.45
N LEU A 69 7.87 -9.61 5.86
CA LEU A 69 7.93 -9.42 4.41
C LEU A 69 8.73 -10.55 3.75
N ARG A 70 9.87 -10.92 4.33
CA ARG A 70 10.71 -12.01 3.82
C ARG A 70 10.01 -13.37 3.89
N VAL A 71 9.38 -13.72 5.02
CA VAL A 71 8.71 -15.01 5.22
C VAL A 71 7.50 -15.15 4.31
N ARG A 72 6.68 -14.11 4.19
CA ARG A 72 5.46 -14.14 3.36
C ARG A 72 5.71 -13.83 1.89
N ALA A 73 6.84 -13.21 1.56
CA ALA A 73 7.30 -12.88 0.21
C ALA A 73 6.22 -12.22 -0.68
N PRO A 74 5.58 -11.11 -0.22
CA PRO A 74 4.58 -10.41 -1.02
C PRO A 74 5.21 -9.85 -2.29
N GLN A 75 4.49 -9.93 -3.42
CA GLN A 75 4.91 -9.37 -4.71
C GLN A 75 4.43 -7.92 -4.89
N LYS A 76 3.46 -7.50 -4.08
CA LYS A 76 2.84 -6.17 -4.11
C LYS A 76 2.62 -5.64 -2.69
N LEU A 77 2.50 -4.31 -2.58
CA LEU A 77 2.25 -3.67 -1.28
C LEU A 77 0.90 -4.12 -0.67
N ASP A 78 -0.14 -4.23 -1.47
CA ASP A 78 -1.46 -4.69 -1.00
C ASP A 78 -1.41 -6.15 -0.47
N GLU A 79 -0.55 -7.00 -1.01
CA GLU A 79 -0.31 -8.35 -0.50
C GLU A 79 0.38 -8.35 0.87
N ALA A 80 1.32 -7.42 1.10
CA ALA A 80 2.00 -7.28 2.38
C ALA A 80 1.01 -7.01 3.52
N LEU A 81 -0.11 -6.36 3.22
CA LEU A 81 -1.14 -5.95 4.18
C LEU A 81 -2.18 -7.03 4.54
N ARG A 82 -2.17 -8.21 3.90
CA ARG A 82 -3.22 -9.24 3.99
C ARG A 82 -3.50 -9.78 5.40
N TYR A 83 -2.56 -9.67 6.33
CA TYR A 83 -2.67 -10.17 7.71
C TYR A 83 -2.87 -9.06 8.74
N THR A 84 -3.00 -7.80 8.29
CA THR A 84 -3.13 -6.62 9.15
C THR A 84 -4.59 -6.35 9.51
N SER A 85 -4.90 -6.12 10.79
CA SER A 85 -6.26 -5.78 11.21
C SER A 85 -6.72 -4.44 10.64
N GLY A 86 -8.01 -4.32 10.34
CA GLY A 86 -8.61 -3.09 9.78
C GLY A 86 -8.30 -2.86 8.30
N VAL A 87 -7.55 -3.74 7.65
CA VAL A 87 -7.19 -3.60 6.23
C VAL A 87 -7.98 -4.59 5.38
N THR A 88 -8.66 -4.09 4.36
CA THR A 88 -9.23 -4.89 3.26
C THR A 88 -8.25 -4.83 2.09
N SER A 89 -7.50 -5.92 1.88
CA SER A 89 -6.51 -6.06 0.82
C SER A 89 -7.18 -6.60 -0.45
N GLN A 90 -6.80 -6.04 -1.60
CA GLN A 90 -7.23 -6.45 -2.94
C GLN A 90 -8.76 -6.56 -3.13
N PRO A 91 -9.56 -5.55 -2.70
CA PRO A 91 -11.01 -5.60 -2.88
C PRO A 91 -11.44 -5.61 -4.36
N TYR A 92 -10.58 -5.14 -5.25
CA TYR A 92 -10.76 -5.15 -6.71
C TYR A 92 -10.01 -6.30 -7.41
N GLY A 93 -9.67 -7.36 -6.66
CA GLY A 93 -8.90 -8.49 -7.19
C GLY A 93 -7.40 -8.20 -7.36
N SER A 94 -6.72 -9.08 -8.11
CA SER A 94 -5.31 -8.91 -8.45
C SER A 94 -5.17 -8.02 -9.68
N ASP A 95 -4.38 -6.95 -9.56
CA ASP A 95 -4.16 -5.95 -10.59
C ASP A 95 -2.65 -5.68 -10.72
N ASN A 96 -2.12 -5.52 -11.92
CA ASN A 96 -0.69 -5.28 -12.12
C ASN A 96 -0.32 -3.79 -12.16
N ASP A 97 -1.29 -2.90 -12.28
CA ASP A 97 -1.04 -1.46 -12.41
C ASP A 97 -1.42 -0.63 -11.18
N THR A 98 -2.09 -1.22 -10.19
CA THR A 98 -2.50 -0.52 -8.96
C THR A 98 -2.45 -1.44 -7.74
N ASP A 99 -1.97 -0.91 -6.59
CA ASP A 99 -2.11 -1.53 -5.28
C ASP A 99 -3.46 -1.13 -4.67
N TRP A 100 -4.32 -2.13 -4.43
CA TRP A 100 -5.69 -1.92 -3.95
C TRP A 100 -5.85 -2.34 -2.50
N PHE A 101 -6.06 -1.38 -1.62
CA PHE A 101 -6.39 -1.64 -0.22
C PHE A 101 -7.22 -0.52 0.39
N LYS A 102 -8.01 -0.87 1.40
CA LYS A 102 -8.78 0.07 2.22
C LYS A 102 -8.46 -0.15 3.69
N VAL A 103 -8.40 0.92 4.47
CA VAL A 103 -8.20 0.87 5.92
C VAL A 103 -9.46 1.37 6.61
N ARG A 104 -10.04 0.57 7.51
CA ARG A 104 -11.29 0.88 8.23
C ARG A 104 -12.44 1.29 7.30
N GLY A 105 -12.47 0.72 6.08
CA GLY A 105 -13.51 0.98 5.08
C GLY A 105 -13.26 2.19 4.17
N PHE A 106 -12.20 2.95 4.38
CA PHE A 106 -11.81 4.09 3.53
C PHE A 106 -10.53 3.79 2.73
N ASP A 107 -10.32 4.54 1.67
CA ASP A 107 -9.01 4.58 1.02
C ASP A 107 -7.95 5.07 2.02
N ALA A 108 -6.70 4.70 1.81
CA ALA A 108 -5.58 5.14 2.62
C ALA A 108 -4.52 5.80 1.73
N ALA A 109 -3.85 6.81 2.27
CA ALA A 109 -2.75 7.45 1.57
C ALA A 109 -1.47 6.61 1.70
N THR A 110 -0.74 6.47 0.61
CA THR A 110 0.55 5.75 0.58
C THR A 110 1.70 6.73 0.69
N TYR A 111 2.69 6.37 1.50
CA TYR A 111 3.90 7.13 1.73
C TYR A 111 5.14 6.26 1.52
N LEU A 112 6.24 6.86 1.12
CA LEU A 112 7.57 6.25 1.09
C LEU A 112 8.51 7.10 1.95
N ASN A 113 9.09 6.51 2.99
CA ASN A 113 9.99 7.18 3.94
C ASN A 113 9.38 8.48 4.53
N GLY A 114 8.09 8.46 4.85
CA GLY A 114 7.35 9.59 5.37
C GLY A 114 6.96 10.66 4.33
N ASN A 115 7.29 10.47 3.06
CA ASN A 115 6.93 11.36 1.97
C ASN A 115 5.72 10.83 1.20
N ARG A 116 4.73 11.68 0.95
CA ARG A 116 3.49 11.28 0.27
C ARG A 116 3.77 10.86 -1.18
N LEU A 117 3.26 9.69 -1.56
CA LEU A 117 3.18 9.24 -2.94
C LEU A 117 1.83 9.72 -3.50
N PHE A 118 1.87 10.81 -4.26
CA PHE A 118 0.65 11.43 -4.77
C PHE A 118 -0.03 10.55 -5.82
N ARG A 119 -1.34 10.36 -5.63
CA ARG A 119 -2.22 9.67 -6.56
C ARG A 119 -3.15 10.69 -7.22
N ASP A 120 -3.34 10.56 -8.53
CA ASP A 120 -4.31 11.32 -9.30
C ASP A 120 -4.90 10.44 -10.41
N GLY A 121 -6.11 9.94 -10.21
CA GLY A 121 -6.73 8.98 -11.11
C GLY A 121 -5.86 7.73 -11.32
N TYR A 122 -5.49 7.45 -12.56
CA TYR A 122 -4.64 6.33 -12.95
C TYR A 122 -3.14 6.54 -12.69
N TYR A 123 -2.72 7.78 -12.38
CA TYR A 123 -1.34 8.07 -11.98
C TYR A 123 -1.11 7.66 -10.53
N THR A 124 -1.05 6.34 -10.29
CA THR A 124 -0.79 5.74 -8.99
C THR A 124 0.69 5.37 -8.86
N TRP A 125 1.18 5.26 -7.63
CA TRP A 125 2.52 4.75 -7.35
C TRP A 125 2.44 3.29 -6.93
N LEU A 126 3.36 2.47 -7.46
CA LEU A 126 3.61 1.12 -6.98
C LEU A 126 4.85 1.13 -6.10
N VAL A 127 4.79 0.37 -5.02
CA VAL A 127 5.90 0.22 -4.08
C VAL A 127 6.39 -1.22 -4.14
N GLU A 128 7.69 -1.41 -4.38
CA GLU A 128 8.30 -2.74 -4.49
C GLU A 128 8.65 -3.29 -3.09
N PRO A 129 7.98 -4.36 -2.60
CA PRO A 129 8.18 -4.88 -1.26
C PRO A 129 9.60 -5.40 -0.98
N TYR A 130 10.31 -5.92 -1.98
CA TYR A 130 11.69 -6.40 -1.82
C TYR A 130 12.65 -5.29 -1.36
N GLY A 131 12.35 -4.03 -1.70
CA GLY A 131 13.13 -2.86 -1.31
C GLY A 131 12.80 -2.29 0.07
N LEU A 132 11.89 -2.92 0.83
CA LEU A 132 11.39 -2.37 2.09
C LEU A 132 12.00 -3.05 3.31
N GLU A 133 12.27 -2.23 4.33
CA GLU A 133 12.62 -2.63 5.69
C GLU A 133 11.34 -2.91 6.51
N SER A 134 10.29 -2.10 6.30
CA SER A 134 9.00 -2.30 6.95
C SER A 134 7.86 -1.65 6.18
N VAL A 135 6.63 -2.04 6.53
CA VAL A 135 5.40 -1.34 6.14
C VAL A 135 4.63 -0.97 7.41
N GLU A 136 4.36 0.30 7.58
CA GLU A 136 3.68 0.85 8.75
C GLU A 136 2.26 1.29 8.37
N VAL A 137 1.26 0.85 9.14
CA VAL A 137 -0.13 1.25 8.96
C VAL A 137 -0.58 2.07 10.16
N VAL A 138 -0.68 3.38 9.97
CA VAL A 138 -1.20 4.31 10.97
C VAL A 138 -2.70 4.44 10.74
N LYS A 139 -3.51 3.81 11.59
CA LYS A 139 -4.96 3.68 11.39
C LYS A 139 -5.71 4.91 11.85
N GLY A 140 -6.75 5.28 11.07
CA GLY A 140 -7.57 6.47 11.32
C GLY A 140 -6.93 7.79 10.87
N PRO A 141 -7.65 8.92 11.00
CA PRO A 141 -7.22 10.24 10.58
C PRO A 141 -5.84 10.61 11.10
N SER A 142 -4.98 11.12 10.22
CA SER A 142 -3.56 11.35 10.53
C SER A 142 -3.03 12.69 10.01
N ALA A 143 -3.92 13.66 9.75
CA ALA A 143 -3.53 14.95 9.16
C ALA A 143 -2.52 15.73 10.00
N ILE A 144 -2.52 15.56 11.32
CA ILE A 144 -1.58 16.28 12.20
C ILE A 144 -0.11 16.05 11.80
N LEU A 145 0.26 14.85 11.34
CA LEU A 145 1.63 14.52 10.97
C LEU A 145 1.88 14.60 9.47
N PHE A 146 0.86 14.28 8.66
CA PHE A 146 0.99 14.07 7.23
C PHE A 146 0.30 15.13 6.36
N GLY A 147 -0.54 16.00 6.97
CA GLY A 147 -1.40 16.92 6.24
C GLY A 147 -2.56 16.20 5.57
N GLU A 148 -2.78 16.51 4.30
CA GLU A 148 -3.86 15.92 3.53
C GLU A 148 -3.79 14.38 3.54
N SER A 149 -4.80 13.74 4.11
CA SER A 149 -4.92 12.27 4.21
C SER A 149 -6.37 11.82 4.28
N ALA A 150 -6.65 10.64 3.74
CA ALA A 150 -7.96 10.01 3.87
C ALA A 150 -8.24 9.59 5.33
N PRO A 151 -9.52 9.48 5.75
CA PRO A 151 -9.86 9.16 7.13
C PRO A 151 -9.52 7.74 7.56
N GLY A 152 -9.31 6.81 6.62
CA GLY A 152 -8.87 5.44 6.91
C GLY A 152 -7.49 5.36 7.54
N GLY A 153 -6.59 6.26 7.14
CA GLY A 153 -5.23 6.32 7.65
C GLY A 153 -4.16 6.43 6.58
N VAL A 154 -2.96 6.02 6.98
CA VAL A 154 -1.74 6.13 6.17
C VAL A 154 -1.02 4.78 6.16
N VAL A 155 -0.56 4.37 5.00
CA VAL A 155 0.39 3.25 4.81
C VAL A 155 1.73 3.84 4.42
N ASN A 156 2.72 3.73 5.31
CA ASN A 156 4.08 4.22 5.09
C ASN A 156 5.00 3.04 4.79
N ALA A 157 5.55 3.00 3.60
CA ALA A 157 6.59 2.07 3.22
C ALA A 157 7.95 2.66 3.61
N VAL A 158 8.75 1.88 4.32
CA VAL A 158 10.09 2.27 4.75
C VAL A 158 11.12 1.55 3.89
N GLN A 159 11.89 2.29 3.12
CA GLN A 159 12.95 1.74 2.28
C GLN A 159 14.10 1.20 3.13
N LYS A 160 14.71 0.11 2.70
CA LYS A 160 15.94 -0.44 3.28
C LYS A 160 17.04 0.60 3.28
N LYS A 161 17.60 0.86 4.49
CA LYS A 161 18.69 1.82 4.71
C LYS A 161 20.05 1.10 4.84
N PRO A 162 21.16 1.83 4.68
CA PRO A 162 22.49 1.31 4.98
C PRO A 162 22.62 0.79 6.40
N THR A 163 23.42 -0.26 6.59
CA THR A 163 23.67 -0.89 7.89
C THR A 163 25.15 -0.81 8.26
N PHE A 164 25.47 -0.86 9.56
CA PHE A 164 26.84 -0.93 10.05
C PHE A 164 27.50 -2.29 9.78
N THR A 165 26.70 -3.33 9.67
CA THR A 165 27.20 -4.68 9.41
C THR A 165 27.17 -4.96 7.91
N PRO A 166 28.31 -5.29 7.29
CA PRO A 166 28.36 -5.73 5.91
C PRO A 166 27.45 -6.93 5.69
N GLN A 167 26.64 -6.87 4.65
CA GLN A 167 25.73 -7.95 4.27
C GLN A 167 25.48 -7.97 2.77
N GLY A 168 25.21 -9.15 2.25
CA GLY A 168 24.82 -9.32 0.87
C GLY A 168 23.87 -10.48 0.68
N GLU A 169 22.91 -10.30 -0.24
CA GLU A 169 22.00 -11.34 -0.69
C GLU A 169 21.87 -11.30 -2.21
N VAL A 170 21.85 -12.47 -2.84
CA VAL A 170 21.33 -12.67 -4.19
C VAL A 170 20.21 -13.67 -4.13
N LYS A 171 19.05 -13.29 -4.66
CA LYS A 171 17.82 -14.09 -4.73
C LYS A 171 17.54 -14.47 -6.18
N VAL A 172 17.17 -15.71 -6.43
CA VAL A 172 16.59 -16.17 -7.69
C VAL A 172 15.28 -16.85 -7.37
N GLU A 173 14.21 -16.48 -8.08
CA GLU A 173 12.86 -16.96 -7.82
C GLU A 173 12.17 -17.41 -9.11
N VAL A 174 11.42 -18.51 -9.04
CA VAL A 174 10.57 -19.01 -10.11
C VAL A 174 9.20 -19.39 -9.55
N GLY A 175 8.17 -19.28 -10.35
CA GLY A 175 6.79 -19.57 -9.90
C GLY A 175 5.86 -19.98 -11.03
N ASN A 176 4.60 -20.21 -10.68
CA ASN A 176 3.54 -20.34 -11.67
C ASN A 176 3.34 -19.00 -12.42
N ASN A 177 2.46 -19.01 -13.45
CA ASN A 177 2.26 -17.84 -14.34
C ASN A 177 3.58 -17.35 -14.96
N ASN A 178 4.46 -18.28 -15.34
CA ASN A 178 5.78 -18.01 -15.91
C ASN A 178 6.65 -17.04 -15.08
N HIS A 179 6.37 -16.89 -13.77
CA HIS A 179 7.11 -15.99 -12.90
C HIS A 179 8.58 -16.35 -12.84
N GLN A 180 9.43 -15.38 -13.08
CA GLN A 180 10.88 -15.44 -12.99
C GLN A 180 11.39 -14.14 -12.41
N SER A 181 12.23 -14.20 -11.37
CA SER A 181 12.79 -13.02 -10.74
C SER A 181 14.24 -13.24 -10.33
N ILE A 182 15.04 -12.18 -10.40
CA ILE A 182 16.37 -12.11 -9.81
C ILE A 182 16.49 -10.81 -9.02
N GLY A 183 16.91 -10.91 -7.75
CA GLY A 183 17.12 -9.79 -6.86
C GLY A 183 18.50 -9.81 -6.23
N PHE A 184 18.94 -8.65 -5.78
CA PHE A 184 20.13 -8.49 -4.94
C PHE A 184 19.93 -7.39 -3.91
N ASP A 185 20.58 -7.55 -2.76
CA ASP A 185 20.58 -6.59 -1.66
C ASP A 185 22.00 -6.59 -1.05
N ILE A 186 22.72 -5.50 -1.17
CA ILE A 186 24.14 -5.40 -0.76
C ILE A 186 24.32 -4.13 0.06
N ALA A 187 24.86 -4.27 1.26
CA ALA A 187 25.19 -3.16 2.14
C ALA A 187 26.60 -3.34 2.72
N ASP A 188 27.34 -2.22 2.81
CA ASP A 188 28.70 -2.21 3.35
C ASP A 188 29.13 -0.78 3.71
N GLU A 189 30.26 -0.66 4.38
CA GLU A 189 30.96 0.61 4.57
C GLU A 189 31.50 1.12 3.22
N ALA A 190 31.34 2.42 2.97
CA ALA A 190 31.83 3.07 1.75
C ALA A 190 33.22 3.70 1.94
N ASN A 191 33.73 3.76 3.20
CA ASN A 191 35.07 4.28 3.53
C ASN A 191 35.69 3.59 4.75
N ASP A 192 36.99 3.65 4.86
CA ASP A 192 37.78 3.00 5.95
C ASP A 192 37.46 3.55 7.34
N SER A 193 36.86 4.73 7.46
CA SER A 193 36.49 5.35 8.74
C SER A 193 35.15 4.93 9.28
N GLY A 194 34.35 4.16 8.52
CA GLY A 194 33.00 3.77 8.88
C GLY A 194 31.96 4.92 8.90
N THR A 195 32.36 6.14 8.47
CA THR A 195 31.49 7.33 8.47
C THR A 195 30.59 7.42 7.23
N MET A 196 30.76 6.53 6.28
CA MET A 196 29.91 6.42 5.09
C MET A 196 29.52 4.96 4.89
N ARG A 197 28.23 4.72 4.72
CA ARG A 197 27.64 3.39 4.51
C ARG A 197 26.70 3.43 3.32
N TYR A 198 26.69 2.38 2.52
CA TYR A 198 25.76 2.29 1.39
C TYR A 198 24.91 1.03 1.45
N ARG A 199 23.75 1.07 0.82
CA ARG A 199 22.94 -0.11 0.47
C ARG A 199 22.46 0.03 -0.96
N LEU A 200 22.50 -1.07 -1.69
CA LEU A 200 22.00 -1.14 -3.05
C LEU A 200 21.09 -2.35 -3.17
N VAL A 201 19.81 -2.10 -3.41
CA VAL A 201 18.80 -3.12 -3.65
C VAL A 201 18.38 -3.08 -5.11
N GLY A 202 18.19 -4.24 -5.73
CA GLY A 202 17.70 -4.33 -7.10
C GLY A 202 16.91 -5.60 -7.35
N LEU A 203 15.93 -5.53 -8.25
CA LEU A 203 15.05 -6.63 -8.64
C LEU A 203 14.70 -6.52 -10.11
N MET A 204 14.68 -7.65 -10.79
CA MET A 204 14.10 -7.80 -12.13
C MET A 204 13.11 -8.96 -12.08
N THR A 205 11.90 -8.74 -12.57
CA THR A 205 10.82 -9.72 -12.60
C THR A 205 10.16 -9.75 -13.97
N SER A 206 9.78 -10.94 -14.42
CA SER A 206 8.92 -11.16 -15.59
C SER A 206 7.89 -12.23 -15.24
N GLN A 207 6.63 -11.99 -15.54
CA GLN A 207 5.52 -12.90 -15.25
C GLN A 207 4.32 -12.67 -16.16
N ASP A 208 3.51 -13.70 -16.34
CA ASP A 208 2.17 -13.58 -16.91
C ASP A 208 1.20 -13.06 -15.83
N GLY A 209 0.14 -12.35 -16.23
CA GLY A 209 -0.92 -11.91 -15.33
C GLY A 209 -1.93 -13.01 -14.99
N GLU A 210 -2.94 -12.67 -14.19
CA GLU A 210 -4.07 -13.56 -13.86
C GLU A 210 -5.03 -13.72 -15.05
N LEU A 211 -5.10 -12.75 -15.96
CA LEU A 211 -5.94 -12.82 -17.15
C LEU A 211 -5.14 -13.31 -18.34
N ASP A 212 -5.80 -14.06 -19.23
CA ASP A 212 -5.21 -14.59 -20.45
C ASP A 212 -4.61 -13.45 -21.30
N ASP A 213 -3.46 -13.70 -21.92
CA ASP A 213 -2.72 -12.75 -22.76
C ASP A 213 -2.32 -11.45 -22.04
N THR A 214 -2.15 -11.48 -20.71
CA THR A 214 -1.56 -10.38 -19.93
C THR A 214 -0.18 -10.76 -19.41
N GLU A 215 0.73 -9.78 -19.38
CA GLU A 215 2.11 -9.95 -18.91
C GLU A 215 2.61 -8.68 -18.24
N ASN A 216 3.62 -8.80 -17.39
CA ASN A 216 4.30 -7.67 -16.77
C ASN A 216 5.79 -7.96 -16.58
N GLU A 217 6.63 -7.02 -17.00
CA GLU A 217 8.07 -6.99 -16.75
C GLU A 217 8.39 -5.81 -15.81
N ARG A 218 9.14 -6.07 -14.75
CA ARG A 218 9.56 -5.05 -13.78
C ARG A 218 11.06 -4.98 -13.64
N LEU A 219 11.59 -3.75 -13.58
CA LEU A 219 12.94 -3.43 -13.11
C LEU A 219 12.84 -2.47 -11.94
N TYR A 220 13.44 -2.82 -10.81
CA TYR A 220 13.53 -1.99 -9.62
C TYR A 220 14.99 -1.85 -9.17
N ILE A 221 15.40 -0.61 -8.79
CA ILE A 221 16.72 -0.31 -8.22
C ILE A 221 16.54 0.76 -7.14
N ALA A 222 17.12 0.54 -5.97
CA ALA A 222 17.04 1.43 -4.82
C ALA A 222 18.41 1.58 -4.14
N PRO A 223 19.25 2.53 -4.57
CA PRO A 223 20.46 2.90 -3.86
C PRO A 223 20.17 3.80 -2.67
N SER A 224 20.93 3.63 -1.60
CA SER A 224 20.96 4.55 -0.46
C SER A 224 22.39 4.74 0.03
N LEU A 225 22.67 5.93 0.60
CA LEU A 225 23.98 6.30 1.14
C LEU A 225 23.75 7.09 2.42
N GLU A 226 24.35 6.66 3.49
CA GLU A 226 24.32 7.33 4.78
C GLU A 226 25.70 7.89 5.12
N ILE A 227 25.75 9.12 5.58
CA ILE A 227 26.98 9.88 5.84
C ILE A 227 26.89 10.50 7.22
N ASP A 228 27.80 10.13 8.12
CA ASP A 228 28.03 10.82 9.37
C ASP A 228 28.87 12.08 9.05
N VAL A 229 28.16 13.20 8.78
CA VAL A 229 28.79 14.50 8.45
C VAL A 229 29.61 15.01 9.65
N SER A 230 29.10 14.74 10.84
CA SER A 230 29.78 14.99 12.13
C SER A 230 29.17 14.09 13.21
N ASP A 231 29.74 14.10 14.43
CA ASP A 231 29.18 13.35 15.59
C ASP A 231 27.75 13.74 15.96
N ARG A 232 27.19 14.82 15.37
CA ARG A 232 25.86 15.35 15.63
C ARG A 232 25.03 15.52 14.36
N THR A 233 25.53 15.08 13.21
CA THR A 233 24.85 15.32 11.94
C THR A 233 24.93 14.10 11.05
N MET A 234 23.80 13.51 10.76
CA MET A 234 23.66 12.39 9.84
C MET A 234 22.87 12.83 8.60
N LEU A 235 23.31 12.41 7.42
CA LEU A 235 22.67 12.63 6.15
C LEU A 235 22.45 11.28 5.45
N THR A 236 21.19 10.91 5.22
CA THR A 236 20.82 9.73 4.44
C THR A 236 20.29 10.16 3.08
N LEU A 237 20.92 9.76 2.00
CA LEU A 237 20.48 9.94 0.62
C LEU A 237 19.79 8.67 0.15
N MET A 238 18.62 8.78 -0.44
CA MET A 238 17.82 7.65 -0.91
C MET A 238 17.30 7.91 -2.32
N ALA A 239 17.27 6.86 -3.13
CA ALA A 239 16.65 6.91 -4.44
C ALA A 239 15.93 5.61 -4.74
N THR A 240 14.90 5.68 -5.58
CA THR A 240 14.27 4.50 -6.19
C THR A 240 14.04 4.76 -7.67
N TYR A 241 14.23 3.72 -8.46
CA TYR A 241 13.82 3.64 -9.85
C TYR A 241 12.99 2.38 -10.04
N LEU A 242 11.79 2.51 -10.57
CA LEU A 242 10.93 1.39 -10.95
C LEU A 242 10.45 1.60 -12.38
N LYS A 243 10.56 0.57 -13.20
CA LYS A 243 9.98 0.54 -14.52
C LYS A 243 9.18 -0.73 -14.71
N ASP A 244 7.90 -0.56 -15.08
CA ASP A 244 7.01 -1.63 -15.52
C ASP A 244 6.71 -1.48 -17.00
N ASP A 245 6.58 -2.61 -17.71
CA ASP A 245 6.15 -2.72 -19.11
C ASP A 245 5.29 -3.98 -19.24
N GLY A 246 4.10 -3.87 -19.81
CA GLY A 246 3.20 -5.00 -19.94
C GLY A 246 1.83 -4.68 -20.53
N VAL A 247 0.91 -5.59 -20.29
CA VAL A 247 -0.51 -5.48 -20.64
C VAL A 247 -1.29 -5.31 -19.34
N PRO A 248 -2.14 -4.27 -19.18
CA PRO A 248 -2.88 -4.03 -17.94
C PRO A 248 -3.89 -5.13 -17.69
N THR A 249 -4.03 -5.52 -16.42
CA THR A 249 -5.09 -6.40 -15.96
C THR A 249 -6.28 -5.56 -15.54
N ASN A 250 -7.36 -5.54 -16.33
CA ASN A 250 -8.62 -4.92 -15.95
C ASN A 250 -9.68 -6.00 -15.70
N PRO A 251 -9.77 -6.54 -14.49
CA PRO A 251 -10.66 -7.66 -14.17
C PRO A 251 -12.10 -7.17 -13.92
N PHE A 252 -12.66 -6.36 -14.81
CA PHE A 252 -14.02 -5.79 -14.71
C PHE A 252 -15.05 -6.73 -15.29
N PHE A 253 -15.52 -7.68 -14.47
CA PHE A 253 -16.49 -8.69 -14.91
C PHE A 253 -17.93 -8.27 -14.61
N PRO A 254 -18.91 -8.67 -15.46
CA PRO A 254 -20.31 -8.56 -15.11
C PRO A 254 -20.65 -9.48 -13.93
N ALA A 255 -21.65 -9.12 -13.13
CA ALA A 255 -22.16 -10.00 -12.09
C ALA A 255 -22.79 -11.30 -12.66
N ALA A 256 -23.41 -11.22 -13.84
CA ALA A 256 -23.94 -12.38 -14.56
C ALA A 256 -22.80 -13.23 -15.12
N GLY A 257 -22.78 -14.50 -14.80
CA GLY A 257 -21.71 -15.45 -15.15
C GLY A 257 -20.54 -15.47 -14.14
N THR A 258 -20.52 -14.59 -13.15
CA THR A 258 -19.57 -14.61 -12.03
C THR A 258 -20.27 -14.87 -10.71
N LEU A 259 -20.87 -13.84 -10.11
CA LEU A 259 -21.60 -13.93 -8.84
C LEU A 259 -23.04 -14.45 -9.02
N VAL A 260 -23.66 -14.14 -10.13
CA VAL A 260 -25.03 -14.52 -10.49
C VAL A 260 -24.99 -15.48 -11.67
N ASP A 261 -25.83 -16.51 -11.64
CA ASP A 261 -25.94 -17.45 -12.76
C ASP A 261 -26.36 -16.75 -14.05
N SER A 262 -25.78 -17.19 -15.17
CA SER A 262 -26.14 -16.75 -16.52
C SER A 262 -26.60 -17.94 -17.36
N GLU A 263 -27.53 -17.71 -18.30
CA GLU A 263 -27.93 -18.73 -19.27
C GLU A 263 -26.79 -19.17 -20.22
N TYR A 264 -25.78 -18.34 -20.37
CA TYR A 264 -24.57 -18.63 -21.15
C TYR A 264 -23.49 -19.38 -20.34
N GLY A 265 -23.74 -19.67 -19.05
CA GLY A 265 -22.81 -20.37 -18.17
C GLY A 265 -22.00 -19.47 -17.27
N LYS A 266 -20.83 -19.94 -16.86
CA LYS A 266 -19.87 -19.19 -16.04
C LYS A 266 -18.77 -18.58 -16.90
N ILE A 267 -18.28 -17.41 -16.47
CA ILE A 267 -17.08 -16.77 -17.04
C ILE A 267 -15.88 -17.39 -16.34
N ASP A 268 -14.88 -17.78 -17.12
CA ASP A 268 -13.60 -18.27 -16.56
C ASP A 268 -12.86 -17.11 -15.88
N PRO A 269 -12.32 -17.29 -14.67
CA PRO A 269 -11.56 -16.26 -13.96
C PRO A 269 -10.39 -15.67 -14.76
N SER A 270 -9.80 -16.43 -15.67
CA SER A 270 -8.70 -15.96 -16.53
C SER A 270 -9.15 -15.18 -17.76
N THR A 271 -10.47 -15.08 -18.00
CA THR A 271 -11.00 -14.41 -19.20
C THR A 271 -10.53 -12.96 -19.28
N ASN A 272 -9.86 -12.57 -20.35
CA ASN A 272 -9.52 -11.20 -20.63
C ASN A 272 -10.66 -10.52 -21.43
N LEU A 273 -11.28 -9.49 -20.86
CA LEU A 273 -12.34 -8.70 -21.53
C LEU A 273 -11.79 -7.46 -22.25
N GLY A 274 -10.49 -7.25 -22.17
CA GLY A 274 -9.76 -6.20 -22.86
C GLY A 274 -9.50 -6.50 -24.34
N GLU A 275 -8.46 -5.91 -24.87
CA GLU A 275 -8.01 -6.09 -26.26
C GLU A 275 -6.48 -6.31 -26.25
N PRO A 276 -5.98 -7.54 -26.00
CA PRO A 276 -4.56 -7.81 -25.70
C PRO A 276 -3.56 -7.24 -26.69
N ASP A 277 -3.85 -7.28 -27.99
CA ASP A 277 -2.98 -6.72 -29.05
C ASP A 277 -3.00 -5.18 -29.11
N TYR A 278 -3.94 -4.54 -28.41
CA TYR A 278 -4.10 -3.09 -28.40
C TYR A 278 -3.80 -2.47 -27.04
N ASP A 279 -4.15 -3.17 -25.96
CA ASP A 279 -3.91 -2.72 -24.60
C ASP A 279 -2.42 -2.61 -24.32
N LYS A 280 -2.03 -1.59 -23.54
CA LYS A 280 -0.65 -1.34 -23.20
C LYS A 280 -0.52 -0.59 -21.88
N TYR A 281 0.46 -1.02 -21.10
CA TYR A 281 0.81 -0.42 -19.84
C TYR A 281 2.34 -0.23 -19.76
N GLU A 282 2.77 1.00 -19.58
CA GLU A 282 4.16 1.36 -19.29
C GLU A 282 4.18 2.36 -18.14
N ARG A 283 5.00 2.11 -17.13
CA ARG A 283 5.22 3.03 -16.01
C ARG A 283 6.69 3.18 -15.72
N THR A 284 7.12 4.42 -15.48
CA THR A 284 8.47 4.71 -14.99
C THR A 284 8.36 5.62 -13.78
N GLN A 285 8.84 5.15 -12.62
CA GLN A 285 8.84 5.89 -11.36
C GLN A 285 10.27 6.20 -10.94
N ILE A 286 10.50 7.43 -10.49
CA ILE A 286 11.76 7.88 -9.91
C ILE A 286 11.44 8.62 -8.62
N SER A 287 12.09 8.24 -7.52
CA SER A 287 12.11 9.00 -6.28
C SER A 287 13.54 9.33 -5.92
N LEU A 288 13.79 10.59 -5.55
CA LEU A 288 15.08 11.08 -5.09
C LEU A 288 14.86 11.86 -3.81
N GLY A 289 15.42 11.42 -2.71
CA GLY A 289 15.20 12.06 -1.43
C GLY A 289 16.43 12.06 -0.52
N TYR A 290 16.33 12.84 0.55
CA TYR A 290 17.27 12.80 1.65
C TYR A 290 16.56 13.01 2.98
N LEU A 291 17.16 12.45 4.02
CA LEU A 291 16.87 12.72 5.42
C LEU A 291 18.15 13.31 6.03
N LEU A 292 18.05 14.52 6.58
CA LEU A 292 19.09 15.16 7.38
C LEU A 292 18.64 15.21 8.83
N GLU A 293 19.45 14.69 9.73
CA GLU A 293 19.24 14.76 11.17
C GLU A 293 20.43 15.50 11.82
N HIS A 294 20.12 16.48 12.67
CA HIS A 294 21.12 17.29 13.33
C HIS A 294 20.77 17.54 14.79
N ASP A 295 21.58 17.05 15.70
CA ASP A 295 21.46 17.36 17.12
C ASP A 295 21.99 18.77 17.39
N ILE A 296 21.07 19.73 17.49
CA ILE A 296 21.39 21.13 17.83
C ILE A 296 22.07 21.17 19.20
N ASN A 297 21.56 20.37 20.14
CA ASN A 297 22.11 20.14 21.47
C ASN A 297 21.50 18.85 22.06
N ASP A 298 21.79 18.55 23.31
CA ASP A 298 21.35 17.32 23.99
C ASP A 298 19.82 17.27 24.23
N THR A 299 19.07 18.34 23.91
CA THR A 299 17.62 18.47 24.06
C THR A 299 16.90 18.53 22.73
N TRP A 300 17.49 19.15 21.72
CA TRP A 300 16.82 19.45 20.45
C TRP A 300 17.53 18.79 19.28
N THR A 301 16.76 18.03 18.53
CA THR A 301 17.14 17.45 17.23
C THR A 301 16.33 18.15 16.13
N PHE A 302 16.99 18.61 15.08
CA PHE A 302 16.40 19.12 13.86
C PHE A 302 16.43 18.04 12.79
N SER A 303 15.30 17.82 12.15
CA SER A 303 15.16 16.89 11.01
C SER A 303 14.62 17.59 9.79
N GLN A 304 15.19 17.24 8.64
CA GLN A 304 14.70 17.70 7.34
C GLN A 304 14.57 16.52 6.41
N ASN A 305 13.36 16.29 5.91
CA ASN A 305 13.03 15.24 4.96
C ASN A 305 12.58 15.88 3.64
N ALA A 306 13.27 15.61 2.57
CA ALA A 306 12.93 16.12 1.24
C ALA A 306 12.86 14.99 0.23
N ASN A 307 11.89 15.04 -0.67
CA ASN A 307 11.75 14.08 -1.75
C ASN A 307 11.24 14.74 -3.03
N TYR A 308 11.82 14.38 -4.14
CA TYR A 308 11.31 14.60 -5.48
C TYR A 308 10.83 13.28 -6.05
N GLY A 309 9.59 13.23 -6.51
CA GLY A 309 8.97 12.09 -7.18
C GLY A 309 8.56 12.40 -8.61
N SER A 310 8.75 11.46 -9.52
CA SER A 310 8.22 11.51 -10.88
C SER A 310 7.68 10.13 -11.27
N ASN A 311 6.44 10.08 -11.74
CA ASN A 311 5.77 8.88 -12.23
C ASN A 311 5.25 9.17 -13.63
N GLU A 312 5.87 8.59 -14.66
CA GLU A 312 5.43 8.63 -16.04
C GLU A 312 4.58 7.41 -16.35
N LEU A 313 3.42 7.61 -16.97
CA LEU A 313 2.45 6.57 -17.28
C LEU A 313 2.02 6.67 -18.73
N PHE A 314 2.10 5.55 -19.45
CA PHE A 314 1.32 5.28 -20.64
C PHE A 314 0.36 4.13 -20.32
N LEU A 315 -0.93 4.40 -20.34
CA LEU A 315 -1.98 3.41 -20.13
C LEU A 315 -2.98 3.50 -21.28
N ARG A 316 -3.23 2.38 -21.91
CA ARG A 316 -4.33 2.19 -22.85
C ARG A 316 -4.96 0.86 -22.49
N SER A 317 -6.18 0.90 -21.98
CA SER A 317 -6.79 -0.26 -21.36
C SER A 317 -8.27 -0.33 -21.68
N VAL A 318 -8.65 -1.41 -22.33
CA VAL A 318 -10.04 -1.72 -22.70
C VAL A 318 -10.67 -2.49 -21.54
N TYR A 319 -11.94 -2.19 -21.24
CA TYR A 319 -12.68 -2.81 -20.16
C TYR A 319 -14.16 -2.99 -20.53
N SER A 320 -14.86 -3.90 -19.86
CA SER A 320 -16.29 -4.06 -20.03
C SER A 320 -17.08 -2.93 -19.38
N MET A 321 -18.23 -2.55 -19.94
CA MET A 321 -19.08 -1.49 -19.39
C MET A 321 -19.97 -1.99 -18.25
N PRO A 322 -20.25 -1.17 -17.19
CA PRO A 322 -20.96 -1.65 -16.02
C PRO A 322 -22.47 -1.84 -16.23
N SER A 323 -23.15 -0.94 -16.93
CA SER A 323 -24.61 -1.02 -17.14
C SER A 323 -25.11 0.04 -18.11
N PRO A 324 -26.02 -0.30 -19.05
CA PRO A 324 -26.44 -1.65 -19.40
C PRO A 324 -25.36 -2.38 -20.20
N GLY A 325 -24.50 -3.15 -19.56
CA GLY A 325 -23.32 -3.76 -20.17
C GLY A 325 -23.62 -4.60 -21.42
N TRP A 326 -24.83 -5.15 -21.52
CA TRP A 326 -25.24 -6.01 -22.65
C TRP A 326 -25.65 -5.21 -23.88
N ASP A 327 -25.31 -5.74 -25.06
CA ASP A 327 -25.85 -5.21 -26.33
C ASP A 327 -27.37 -5.45 -26.40
N LEU A 328 -28.10 -4.40 -26.72
CA LEU A 328 -29.57 -4.48 -26.82
C LEU A 328 -30.10 -5.39 -27.95
N ASN A 329 -29.23 -5.76 -28.90
CA ASN A 329 -29.60 -6.62 -30.03
C ASN A 329 -29.02 -8.05 -29.89
N ASP A 330 -28.04 -8.27 -29.01
CA ASP A 330 -27.39 -9.54 -28.75
C ASP A 330 -26.92 -9.59 -27.28
N ASP A 331 -27.72 -10.21 -26.44
CA ASP A 331 -27.47 -10.32 -24.98
C ASP A 331 -26.34 -11.28 -24.60
N SER A 332 -25.68 -11.93 -25.58
CA SER A 332 -24.40 -12.62 -25.42
C SER A 332 -23.20 -11.67 -25.53
N LEU A 333 -23.39 -10.44 -25.97
CA LEU A 333 -22.35 -9.44 -26.14
C LEU A 333 -22.39 -8.40 -25.04
N TYR A 334 -21.20 -8.00 -24.58
CA TYR A 334 -21.01 -6.97 -23.57
C TYR A 334 -20.32 -5.75 -24.20
N TYR A 335 -20.84 -4.54 -23.96
CA TYR A 335 -20.19 -3.31 -24.44
C TYR A 335 -18.86 -3.10 -23.71
N ARG A 336 -17.91 -2.51 -24.44
CA ARG A 336 -16.60 -2.14 -23.92
C ARG A 336 -16.37 -0.63 -23.97
N GLY A 337 -15.68 -0.13 -22.94
CA GLY A 337 -15.06 1.18 -22.94
C GLY A 337 -13.54 1.05 -23.00
N ILE A 338 -12.87 2.19 -23.13
CA ILE A 338 -11.41 2.30 -23.07
C ILE A 338 -11.00 3.52 -22.28
N VAL A 339 -9.96 3.36 -21.47
CA VAL A 339 -9.24 4.42 -20.79
C VAL A 339 -7.89 4.61 -21.50
N PHE A 340 -7.55 5.86 -21.78
CA PHE A 340 -6.25 6.26 -22.29
C PHE A 340 -5.65 7.36 -21.41
N ARG A 341 -4.39 7.16 -20.99
CA ARG A 341 -3.56 8.13 -20.27
C ARG A 341 -2.14 8.10 -20.82
N ASP A 342 -1.61 9.25 -21.19
CA ASP A 342 -0.21 9.43 -21.60
C ASP A 342 0.32 10.71 -20.96
N GLY A 343 1.09 10.58 -19.90
CA GLY A 343 1.54 11.74 -19.16
C GLY A 343 2.34 11.40 -17.93
N LYS A 344 2.40 12.37 -17.02
CA LYS A 344 3.21 12.25 -15.81
C LYS A 344 2.63 12.96 -14.61
N ASN A 345 2.95 12.43 -13.47
CA ASN A 345 2.74 12.99 -12.15
C ASN A 345 4.11 13.31 -11.53
N GLN A 346 4.31 14.53 -11.07
CA GLN A 346 5.53 14.97 -10.39
C GLN A 346 5.20 15.55 -9.04
N SER A 347 6.03 15.29 -8.05
CA SER A 347 5.84 15.80 -6.69
C SER A 347 7.16 16.28 -6.10
N PHE A 348 7.06 17.25 -5.23
CA PHE A 348 8.13 17.70 -4.35
C PHE A 348 7.56 17.86 -2.94
N THR A 349 8.18 17.21 -1.97
CA THR A 349 7.85 17.30 -0.55
C THR A 349 9.06 17.79 0.22
N PHE A 350 8.84 18.64 1.20
CA PHE A 350 9.89 19.25 2.00
C PHE A 350 9.38 19.51 3.43
N ASP A 351 9.65 18.58 4.32
CA ASP A 351 9.28 18.65 5.72
C ASP A 351 10.49 19.05 6.56
N ASN A 352 10.31 20.04 7.41
CA ASN A 352 11.31 20.51 8.36
C ASN A 352 10.70 20.50 9.74
N ASN A 353 11.32 19.82 10.66
CA ASN A 353 10.82 19.78 12.02
C ASN A 353 11.97 19.84 13.05
N ALA A 354 11.59 20.19 14.26
CA ALA A 354 12.47 20.10 15.42
C ALA A 354 11.73 19.39 16.55
N VAL A 355 12.41 18.41 17.14
CA VAL A 355 11.94 17.64 18.30
C VAL A 355 12.76 18.04 19.50
N GLY A 356 12.10 18.47 20.56
CA GLY A 356 12.72 18.80 21.84
C GLY A 356 12.30 17.79 22.89
N ASN A 357 13.27 17.15 23.55
CA ASN A 357 13.07 16.18 24.61
C ASN A 357 13.76 16.66 25.89
N TRP A 358 13.03 16.74 27.01
CA TRP A 358 13.61 17.07 28.31
C TRP A 358 12.83 16.41 29.45
N MET A 359 13.52 16.20 30.55
CA MET A 359 12.95 15.63 31.79
C MET A 359 12.81 16.69 32.86
N THR A 360 11.75 16.58 33.65
CA THR A 360 11.57 17.23 34.95
C THR A 360 11.47 16.16 36.02
N ASP A 361 11.37 16.52 37.31
CA ASP A 361 11.38 15.55 38.42
C ASP A 361 10.34 14.42 38.28
N ASN A 362 9.21 14.67 37.62
CA ASN A 362 8.09 13.72 37.52
C ASN A 362 7.56 13.55 36.09
N ALA A 363 8.20 14.17 35.10
CA ALA A 363 7.66 14.13 33.75
C ALA A 363 8.74 14.21 32.66
N GLU A 364 8.48 13.46 31.59
CA GLU A 364 9.19 13.56 30.33
C GLU A 364 8.34 14.37 29.34
N HIS A 365 8.96 15.32 28.70
CA HIS A 365 8.33 16.24 27.77
C HIS A 365 8.91 16.05 26.37
N THR A 366 8.06 15.89 25.38
CA THR A 366 8.44 15.88 23.97
C THR A 366 7.60 16.93 23.23
N VAL A 367 8.27 17.84 22.54
CA VAL A 367 7.66 18.85 21.68
C VAL A 367 8.16 18.64 20.25
N LEU A 368 7.22 18.50 19.32
CA LEU A 368 7.46 18.55 17.88
C LEU A 368 6.90 19.84 17.33
N VAL A 369 7.69 20.58 16.56
CA VAL A 369 7.24 21.73 15.76
C VAL A 369 7.77 21.59 14.34
N GLY A 370 6.97 21.93 13.35
CA GLY A 370 7.42 21.75 11.98
C GLY A 370 6.69 22.61 10.95
N VAL A 371 7.28 22.63 9.76
CA VAL A 371 6.78 23.28 8.54
C VAL A 371 6.90 22.29 7.41
N ASP A 372 5.81 22.07 6.68
CA ASP A 372 5.74 21.12 5.56
C ASP A 372 5.31 21.87 4.30
N LEU A 373 6.05 21.68 3.22
CA LEU A 373 5.79 22.24 1.90
C LEU A 373 5.66 21.11 0.89
N GLN A 374 4.57 21.10 0.13
CA GLN A 374 4.32 20.09 -0.89
C GLN A 374 3.89 20.75 -2.20
N TYR A 375 4.40 20.24 -3.29
CA TYR A 375 3.96 20.59 -4.64
C TYR A 375 3.69 19.31 -5.40
N HIS A 376 2.59 19.29 -6.12
CA HIS A 376 2.19 18.18 -6.98
C HIS A 376 1.68 18.72 -8.31
N ASN A 377 2.11 18.10 -9.40
CA ASN A 377 1.65 18.40 -10.75
C ASN A 377 1.37 17.11 -11.50
N THR A 378 0.15 16.95 -12.01
CA THR A 378 -0.21 15.91 -12.98
C THR A 378 -0.49 16.56 -14.31
N LYS A 379 0.09 16.05 -15.39
CA LYS A 379 -0.19 16.53 -16.74
C LYS A 379 -0.07 15.42 -17.76
N GLY A 380 -0.97 15.42 -18.74
CA GLY A 380 -0.94 14.46 -19.82
C GLY A 380 -2.13 14.60 -20.75
N ASP A 381 -2.12 13.75 -21.76
CA ASP A 381 -3.24 13.51 -22.64
C ASP A 381 -4.13 12.41 -22.04
N GLU A 382 -5.44 12.63 -21.98
CA GLU A 382 -6.42 11.67 -21.52
C GLU A 382 -7.57 11.54 -22.52
N GLN A 383 -8.12 10.34 -22.63
CA GLN A 383 -9.33 10.07 -23.38
C GLN A 383 -10.06 8.87 -22.77
N ASP A 384 -11.35 9.03 -22.53
CA ASP A 384 -12.25 7.93 -22.14
C ASP A 384 -13.32 7.80 -23.22
N ASN A 385 -13.44 6.61 -23.80
CA ASN A 385 -14.46 6.31 -24.80
C ASN A 385 -15.31 5.14 -24.33
N TYR A 386 -16.63 5.37 -24.21
CA TYR A 386 -17.59 4.39 -23.71
C TYR A 386 -18.30 3.60 -24.83
N SER A 387 -17.82 3.70 -26.08
CA SER A 387 -18.36 3.01 -27.26
C SER A 387 -17.23 2.38 -28.08
N PHE A 388 -16.30 1.69 -27.37
CA PHE A 388 -15.08 1.16 -27.99
C PHE A 388 -15.34 -0.10 -28.83
N GLY A 389 -16.32 -0.93 -28.46
CA GLY A 389 -16.67 -2.17 -29.15
C GLY A 389 -17.50 -3.11 -28.26
N THR A 390 -17.52 -4.38 -28.64
CA THR A 390 -18.22 -5.42 -27.87
C THR A 390 -17.34 -6.66 -27.70
N VAL A 391 -17.61 -7.46 -26.67
CA VAL A 391 -16.96 -8.75 -26.44
C VAL A 391 -18.01 -9.74 -25.88
N ASN A 392 -17.88 -11.02 -26.22
CA ASN A 392 -18.61 -12.08 -25.54
C ASN A 392 -17.80 -12.55 -24.33
N PRO A 393 -18.23 -12.29 -23.08
CA PRO A 393 -17.45 -12.65 -21.90
C PRO A 393 -17.34 -14.17 -21.66
N PHE A 394 -18.19 -14.98 -22.29
CA PHE A 394 -18.18 -16.45 -22.19
C PHE A 394 -17.34 -17.13 -23.28
N ASN A 395 -16.99 -16.41 -24.34
CA ASN A 395 -16.15 -16.88 -25.44
C ASN A 395 -15.55 -15.66 -26.16
N PRO A 396 -14.55 -15.01 -25.57
CA PRO A 396 -14.00 -13.75 -26.09
C PRO A 396 -13.37 -13.94 -27.48
N SER A 397 -13.58 -12.94 -28.32
CA SER A 397 -12.91 -12.78 -29.60
C SER A 397 -12.50 -11.32 -29.78
N TYR A 398 -11.28 -11.08 -30.19
CA TYR A 398 -10.67 -9.77 -30.23
C TYR A 398 -10.66 -9.16 -31.63
N GLY A 399 -10.31 -7.88 -31.74
CA GLY A 399 -10.19 -7.15 -33.00
C GLY A 399 -11.48 -6.44 -33.46
N ASN A 400 -12.58 -6.52 -32.71
CA ASN A 400 -13.82 -5.81 -33.01
C ASN A 400 -13.91 -4.50 -32.22
N TYR A 401 -13.13 -3.49 -32.65
CA TYR A 401 -13.10 -2.18 -32.00
C TYR A 401 -12.77 -1.07 -32.99
N THR A 402 -13.05 0.17 -32.58
CA THR A 402 -12.60 1.38 -33.28
C THR A 402 -11.45 2.01 -32.51
N PRO A 403 -10.24 2.12 -33.08
CA PRO A 403 -9.12 2.77 -32.40
C PRO A 403 -9.42 4.20 -31.97
N LEU A 404 -8.79 4.66 -30.90
CA LEU A 404 -8.92 6.03 -30.42
C LEU A 404 -8.38 7.03 -31.46
N ASP A 405 -9.08 8.16 -31.63
CA ASP A 405 -8.59 9.30 -32.41
C ASP A 405 -7.92 10.31 -31.45
N SER A 406 -6.66 10.58 -31.65
CA SER A 406 -5.91 11.55 -30.84
C SER A 406 -6.45 12.99 -30.95
N ALA A 407 -7.30 13.29 -31.94
CA ALA A 407 -7.99 14.57 -32.03
C ALA A 407 -9.01 14.79 -30.89
N ASP A 408 -9.46 13.71 -30.27
CA ASP A 408 -10.40 13.72 -29.14
C ASP A 408 -9.69 13.79 -27.77
N ASN A 409 -8.36 13.77 -27.74
CA ASN A 409 -7.60 13.84 -26.50
C ASN A 409 -7.87 15.16 -25.76
N ILE A 410 -8.01 15.05 -24.45
CA ILE A 410 -8.06 16.17 -23.51
C ILE A 410 -6.68 16.33 -22.89
N LYS A 411 -6.08 17.50 -23.05
CA LYS A 411 -4.85 17.86 -22.33
C LYS A 411 -5.24 18.31 -20.94
N ARG A 412 -4.92 17.49 -19.96
CA ARG A 412 -5.18 17.76 -18.54
C ARG A 412 -3.93 18.26 -17.84
N GLU A 413 -4.09 19.27 -16.97
CA GLU A 413 -3.04 19.70 -16.06
C GLU A 413 -3.67 20.06 -14.70
N ILE A 414 -3.14 19.44 -13.66
CA ILE A 414 -3.55 19.66 -12.27
C ILE A 414 -2.31 20.07 -11.49
N ASP A 415 -2.38 21.24 -10.82
CA ASP A 415 -1.37 21.70 -9.88
C ASP A 415 -1.98 21.74 -8.47
N LYS A 416 -1.26 21.22 -7.50
CA LYS A 416 -1.59 21.35 -6.07
C LYS A 416 -0.37 21.88 -5.30
N TYR A 417 -0.56 22.95 -4.55
CA TYR A 417 0.43 23.55 -3.66
C TYR A 417 -0.10 23.46 -2.24
N GLN A 418 0.71 22.97 -1.33
CA GLN A 418 0.38 22.92 0.09
C GLN A 418 1.52 23.49 0.90
N ALA A 419 1.17 24.33 1.89
CA ALA A 419 2.10 24.82 2.90
C ALA A 419 1.44 24.65 4.26
N SER A 420 2.18 24.24 5.26
CA SER A 420 1.62 23.91 6.56
C SER A 420 2.55 24.23 7.70
N VAL A 421 1.94 24.54 8.85
CA VAL A 421 2.63 24.60 10.13
C VAL A 421 1.97 23.63 11.10
N TYR A 422 2.76 22.90 11.88
CA TYR A 422 2.23 21.92 12.81
C TYR A 422 3.04 21.87 14.10
N SER A 423 2.37 21.43 15.17
CA SER A 423 3.01 21.20 16.46
C SER A 423 2.30 20.08 17.20
N GLN A 424 3.07 19.28 17.91
CA GLN A 424 2.58 18.26 18.83
C GLN A 424 3.33 18.37 20.15
N TYR A 425 2.63 18.21 21.25
CA TYR A 425 3.20 18.10 22.58
C TYR A 425 2.79 16.76 23.19
N GLN A 426 3.77 16.01 23.68
CA GLN A 426 3.58 14.78 24.44
C GLN A 426 4.16 14.95 25.83
N LEU A 427 3.40 14.50 26.82
CA LEU A 427 3.78 14.48 28.21
C LEU A 427 3.69 13.05 28.73
N LYS A 428 4.80 12.49 29.24
CA LYS A 428 4.79 11.24 30.01
C LYS A 428 4.99 11.61 31.49
N PHE A 429 3.95 11.38 32.29
CA PHE A 429 3.89 11.80 33.68
C PHE A 429 3.90 10.61 34.63
N HIS A 430 4.80 10.63 35.61
CA HIS A 430 5.04 9.54 36.55
C HIS A 430 5.30 8.18 35.86
N GLU A 431 5.88 8.16 34.65
CA GLU A 431 6.12 6.96 33.84
C GLU A 431 4.87 6.17 33.42
N GLN A 432 3.69 6.54 33.95
CA GLN A 432 2.42 5.82 33.78
C GLN A 432 1.43 6.53 32.87
N TRP A 433 1.39 7.86 32.86
CA TRP A 433 0.41 8.61 32.06
C TRP A 433 1.08 9.22 30.83
N ILE A 434 0.56 8.93 29.66
CA ILE A 434 0.99 9.56 28.41
C ILE A 434 -0.19 10.36 27.87
N GLY A 435 0.01 11.69 27.72
CA GLY A 435 -0.93 12.57 27.07
C GLY A 435 -0.28 13.22 25.85
N ASN A 436 -0.97 13.27 24.72
CA ASN A 436 -0.54 14.06 23.57
C ASN A 436 -1.64 14.98 23.06
N VAL A 437 -1.24 16.12 22.54
CA VAL A 437 -2.11 17.07 21.84
C VAL A 437 -1.36 17.62 20.64
N GLY A 438 -2.06 17.81 19.54
CA GLY A 438 -1.46 18.34 18.32
C GLY A 438 -2.42 19.24 17.54
N ALA A 439 -1.85 20.19 16.83
CA ALA A 439 -2.56 21.08 15.92
C ALA A 439 -1.72 21.30 14.65
N ARG A 440 -2.39 21.31 13.51
CA ARG A 440 -1.82 21.60 12.19
C ARG A 440 -2.77 22.52 11.43
N TYR A 441 -2.19 23.48 10.74
CA TYR A 441 -2.94 24.31 9.79
C TYR A 441 -2.31 24.20 8.41
N ASP A 442 -3.13 23.87 7.43
CA ASP A 442 -2.76 23.67 6.03
C ASP A 442 -3.38 24.77 5.15
N TRP A 443 -2.58 25.35 4.28
CA TRP A 443 -3.03 26.18 3.15
C TRP A 443 -2.83 25.37 1.89
N VAL A 444 -3.92 25.09 1.16
CA VAL A 444 -3.89 24.30 -0.06
C VAL A 444 -4.45 25.11 -1.22
N LYS A 445 -3.73 25.14 -2.33
CA LYS A 445 -4.20 25.72 -3.58
C LYS A 445 -4.21 24.66 -4.66
N THR A 446 -5.39 24.41 -5.23
CA THR A 446 -5.59 23.46 -6.33
C THR A 446 -5.98 24.21 -7.59
N LYS A 447 -5.37 23.84 -8.72
CA LYS A 447 -5.76 24.26 -10.05
C LYS A 447 -6.00 23.03 -10.91
N ASN A 448 -7.06 23.03 -11.69
CA ASN A 448 -7.34 21.97 -12.67
C ASN A 448 -7.73 22.62 -13.99
N SER A 449 -7.00 22.31 -15.04
CA SER A 449 -7.28 22.74 -16.40
C SER A 449 -7.41 21.52 -17.31
N GLY A 450 -8.38 21.58 -18.24
CA GLY A 450 -8.58 20.58 -19.27
C GLY A 450 -8.91 21.24 -20.58
N LYS A 451 -8.18 20.88 -21.66
CA LYS A 451 -8.39 21.45 -22.99
C LYS A 451 -8.43 20.37 -24.05
N GLY A 452 -9.53 20.31 -24.80
CA GLY A 452 -9.75 19.37 -25.91
C GLY A 452 -10.86 19.87 -26.84
N ALA A 453 -11.25 19.08 -27.80
CA ALA A 453 -12.27 19.47 -28.79
C ALA A 453 -13.63 19.85 -28.15
N SER A 454 -13.98 19.18 -27.06
CA SER A 454 -15.26 19.37 -26.33
C SER A 454 -15.10 19.90 -24.93
N VAL A 455 -13.85 20.17 -24.47
CA VAL A 455 -13.54 20.59 -23.09
C VAL A 455 -12.64 21.81 -23.10
N ASP A 456 -13.04 22.84 -22.39
CA ASP A 456 -12.22 24.02 -22.09
C ASP A 456 -12.52 24.45 -20.65
N GLN A 457 -11.76 23.91 -19.71
CA GLN A 457 -11.94 24.09 -18.27
C GLN A 457 -10.66 24.65 -17.67
N ASN A 458 -10.82 25.60 -16.72
CA ASN A 458 -9.72 26.18 -15.96
C ASN A 458 -10.26 26.67 -14.62
N GLU A 459 -10.18 25.82 -13.60
CA GLU A 459 -10.70 26.12 -12.27
C GLU A 459 -9.58 26.14 -11.23
N SER A 460 -9.75 26.98 -10.23
CA SER A 460 -8.82 27.12 -9.10
C SER A 460 -9.58 27.29 -7.81
N ARG A 461 -9.07 26.66 -6.75
CA ARG A 461 -9.62 26.74 -5.41
C ARG A 461 -8.50 26.91 -4.39
N ASP A 462 -8.72 27.79 -3.42
CA ASP A 462 -7.86 27.95 -2.25
C ASP A 462 -8.65 27.43 -1.02
N ASP A 463 -8.06 26.52 -0.24
CA ASP A 463 -8.62 25.93 0.97
C ASP A 463 -7.68 26.16 2.15
N GLY A 464 -8.25 26.27 3.35
CA GLY A 464 -7.50 26.38 4.59
C GLY A 464 -8.11 25.46 5.63
N GLU A 465 -7.32 24.50 6.14
CA GLU A 465 -7.81 23.41 7.00
C GLU A 465 -7.05 23.37 8.33
N LEU A 466 -7.81 23.33 9.43
CA LEU A 466 -7.28 23.11 10.77
C LEU A 466 -7.55 21.68 11.19
N SER A 467 -6.49 20.92 11.46
CA SER A 467 -6.58 19.57 11.98
C SER A 467 -6.09 19.50 13.41
N LEU A 468 -6.85 18.83 14.27
CA LEU A 468 -6.55 18.64 15.68
C LEU A 468 -6.41 17.15 16.03
N SER A 469 -5.57 16.86 17.01
CA SER A 469 -5.50 15.53 17.62
C SER A 469 -5.27 15.63 19.12
N ALA A 470 -5.80 14.67 19.86
CA ALA A 470 -5.55 14.51 21.29
C ALA A 470 -5.59 13.02 21.67
N GLY A 471 -4.67 12.58 22.52
CA GLY A 471 -4.62 11.21 23.02
C GLY A 471 -4.25 11.17 24.49
N LEU A 472 -4.77 10.16 25.17
CA LEU A 472 -4.46 9.86 26.58
C LEU A 472 -4.29 8.34 26.73
N MET A 473 -3.27 7.93 27.46
CA MET A 473 -2.97 6.53 27.74
C MET A 473 -2.48 6.36 29.17
N TYR A 474 -2.80 5.25 29.79
CA TYR A 474 -2.31 4.86 31.11
C TYR A 474 -1.54 3.55 31.01
N LEU A 475 -0.29 3.55 31.41
CA LEU A 475 0.59 2.36 31.47
C LEU A 475 0.47 1.71 32.83
N ALA A 476 -0.27 0.62 32.95
CA ALA A 476 -0.39 -0.09 34.20
C ALA A 476 0.75 -1.10 34.39
N ASP A 477 1.18 -1.30 35.64
CA ASP A 477 2.29 -2.20 36.01
C ASP A 477 2.09 -3.68 35.61
N ASN A 478 0.84 -4.07 35.32
CA ASN A 478 0.50 -5.41 34.84
C ASN A 478 0.56 -5.58 33.31
N GLY A 479 1.10 -4.58 32.58
CA GLY A 479 1.23 -4.58 31.13
C GLY A 479 -0.01 -4.12 30.37
N LEU A 480 -1.12 -3.80 31.04
CA LEU A 480 -2.31 -3.23 30.40
C LEU A 480 -2.15 -1.72 30.20
N SER A 481 -2.50 -1.24 29.01
CA SER A 481 -2.37 0.16 28.63
C SER A 481 -3.64 0.65 27.93
N PRO A 482 -4.70 1.01 28.68
CA PRO A 482 -5.91 1.62 28.11
C PRO A 482 -5.60 3.00 27.56
N TYR A 483 -6.23 3.34 26.43
CA TYR A 483 -6.07 4.64 25.78
C TYR A 483 -7.36 5.13 25.12
N ALA A 484 -7.40 6.43 24.89
CA ALA A 484 -8.40 7.08 24.05
C ALA A 484 -7.72 8.11 23.14
N ASN A 485 -8.22 8.25 21.92
CA ASN A 485 -7.70 9.17 20.92
C ASN A 485 -8.84 9.86 20.16
N TYR A 486 -8.65 11.16 19.87
CA TYR A 486 -9.40 11.92 18.88
C TYR A 486 -8.47 12.43 17.81
N SER A 487 -8.86 12.30 16.54
CA SER A 487 -8.04 12.77 15.41
C SER A 487 -8.89 13.20 14.23
N GLN A 488 -8.33 14.12 13.44
CA GLN A 488 -8.96 14.68 12.24
C GLN A 488 -8.10 14.48 11.00
N SER A 489 -8.76 14.46 9.84
CA SER A 489 -8.14 14.46 8.51
C SER A 489 -8.95 15.31 7.54
N PHE A 490 -8.30 15.68 6.45
CA PHE A 490 -8.96 16.26 5.29
C PHE A 490 -8.31 15.74 4.00
N GLU A 491 -9.06 15.77 2.90
CA GLU A 491 -8.56 15.41 1.58
C GLU A 491 -9.12 16.37 0.52
N VAL A 492 -8.24 17.00 -0.25
CA VAL A 492 -8.63 17.95 -1.30
C VAL A 492 -8.85 17.21 -2.62
N ILE A 493 -10.06 17.32 -3.16
CA ILE A 493 -10.43 16.71 -4.43
C ILE A 493 -10.05 17.62 -5.57
N SER A 494 -9.19 17.14 -6.48
CA SER A 494 -8.75 17.90 -7.67
C SER A 494 -9.72 17.84 -8.85
N THR A 495 -10.79 17.03 -8.76
CA THR A 495 -11.78 16.86 -9.82
C THR A 495 -12.77 18.04 -9.84
N ILE A 496 -13.20 18.40 -11.06
CA ILE A 496 -14.23 19.42 -11.28
C ILE A 496 -15.61 18.76 -11.25
N ASP A 497 -16.52 19.31 -10.46
CA ASP A 497 -17.93 18.97 -10.46
C ASP A 497 -18.56 19.34 -11.80
N THR A 498 -19.01 18.36 -12.56
CA THR A 498 -19.60 18.54 -13.89
C THR A 498 -20.93 19.29 -13.85
N ALA A 499 -21.63 19.31 -12.70
CA ALA A 499 -22.91 20.01 -12.55
C ALA A 499 -22.70 21.52 -12.30
N THR A 500 -21.66 21.90 -11.56
CA THR A 500 -21.39 23.29 -11.18
C THR A 500 -20.24 23.93 -11.94
N GLY A 501 -19.38 23.13 -12.57
CA GLY A 501 -18.14 23.57 -13.22
C GLY A 501 -17.08 24.07 -12.23
N LYS A 502 -17.14 23.69 -10.95
CA LYS A 502 -16.24 24.11 -9.88
C LYS A 502 -15.53 22.92 -9.27
N LEU A 503 -14.37 23.14 -8.67
CA LEU A 503 -13.71 22.13 -7.85
C LEU A 503 -14.56 21.78 -6.62
N TYR A 504 -14.62 20.49 -6.28
CA TYR A 504 -15.28 20.00 -5.07
C TYR A 504 -14.64 20.58 -3.81
N LYS A 505 -15.41 20.65 -2.72
CA LYS A 505 -14.88 20.97 -1.39
C LYS A 505 -13.99 19.85 -0.87
N PRO A 506 -13.07 20.13 0.07
CA PRO A 506 -12.37 19.07 0.77
C PRO A 506 -13.33 18.08 1.45
N LEU A 507 -12.95 16.82 1.45
CA LEU A 507 -13.51 15.82 2.36
C LEU A 507 -12.94 16.09 3.75
N GLU A 508 -13.77 15.96 4.78
CA GLU A 508 -13.35 16.14 6.18
C GLU A 508 -13.59 14.84 6.93
N GLY A 509 -12.60 14.37 7.68
CA GLY A 509 -12.68 13.16 8.47
C GLY A 509 -12.43 13.42 9.95
N GLU A 510 -13.19 12.76 10.83
CA GLU A 510 -12.98 12.79 12.27
C GLU A 510 -13.14 11.39 12.87
N GLN A 511 -12.36 11.09 13.90
CA GLN A 511 -12.40 9.79 14.58
C GLN A 511 -12.33 9.96 16.09
N VAL A 512 -13.09 9.10 16.77
CA VAL A 512 -12.88 8.73 18.18
C VAL A 512 -12.43 7.28 18.21
N GLU A 513 -11.34 7.00 18.94
CA GLU A 513 -10.83 5.66 19.15
C GLU A 513 -10.62 5.43 20.65
N VAL A 514 -11.06 4.27 21.15
CA VAL A 514 -10.80 3.81 22.52
C VAL A 514 -10.26 2.40 22.45
N GLY A 515 -9.15 2.14 23.13
CA GLY A 515 -8.53 0.83 23.06
C GLY A 515 -7.76 0.45 24.32
N VAL A 516 -7.23 -0.75 24.27
CA VAL A 516 -6.31 -1.26 25.27
C VAL A 516 -5.19 -2.02 24.59
N LYS A 517 -3.94 -1.69 24.94
CA LYS A 517 -2.77 -2.46 24.58
C LYS A 517 -2.38 -3.34 25.73
N TYR A 518 -1.87 -4.53 25.45
CA TYR A 518 -1.46 -5.46 26.46
C TYR A 518 -0.15 -6.14 26.10
N GLU A 519 0.84 -6.00 26.97
CA GLU A 519 2.15 -6.66 26.92
C GLU A 519 2.27 -7.55 28.16
N PRO A 520 2.02 -8.87 28.03
CA PRO A 520 2.05 -9.77 29.18
C PRO A 520 3.49 -9.99 29.68
N SER A 521 3.70 -9.92 31.01
CA SER A 521 5.03 -10.14 31.61
C SER A 521 5.48 -11.61 31.65
N PHE A 522 4.60 -12.56 31.34
CA PHE A 522 4.88 -14.01 31.37
C PHE A 522 5.23 -14.60 30.00
N MET A 523 5.14 -13.83 28.95
CA MET A 523 5.31 -14.28 27.57
C MET A 523 5.73 -13.07 26.71
N ASP A 524 6.63 -13.26 25.78
CA ASP A 524 6.90 -12.24 24.76
C ASP A 524 5.70 -12.16 23.81
N GLY A 525 5.07 -11.01 23.78
CA GLY A 525 3.88 -10.80 22.97
C GLY A 525 3.24 -9.44 23.20
N PHE A 526 2.42 -9.05 22.25
CA PHE A 526 1.71 -7.78 22.25
C PHE A 526 0.32 -7.96 21.64
N VAL A 527 -0.69 -7.38 22.28
CA VAL A 527 -2.08 -7.37 21.77
C VAL A 527 -2.61 -5.95 21.82
N ASN A 528 -3.20 -5.49 20.72
CA ASN A 528 -3.98 -4.26 20.67
C ASN A 528 -5.45 -4.58 20.39
N ILE A 529 -6.36 -4.03 21.20
CA ILE A 529 -7.80 -4.07 20.99
C ILE A 529 -8.28 -2.63 20.92
N ALA A 530 -8.97 -2.28 19.83
CA ALA A 530 -9.45 -0.92 19.60
C ALA A 530 -10.90 -0.94 19.10
N TRP A 531 -11.72 -0.07 19.65
CA TRP A 531 -12.99 0.37 19.08
C TRP A 531 -12.77 1.73 18.43
N PHE A 532 -13.31 1.91 17.22
CA PHE A 532 -13.23 3.17 16.49
C PHE A 532 -14.59 3.59 15.94
N ASP A 533 -14.76 4.88 15.77
CA ASP A 533 -15.89 5.52 15.10
C ASP A 533 -15.34 6.66 14.23
N ILE A 534 -15.49 6.52 12.91
CA ILE A 534 -15.00 7.47 11.91
C ILE A 534 -16.19 8.03 11.14
N THR A 535 -16.21 9.35 10.99
CA THR A 535 -17.16 10.06 10.11
C THR A 535 -16.41 10.84 9.04
N GLN A 536 -16.76 10.62 7.77
CA GLN A 536 -16.30 11.44 6.64
C GLN A 536 -17.46 12.26 6.10
N LYS A 537 -17.31 13.59 6.08
CA LYS A 537 -18.26 14.55 5.54
C LYS A 537 -17.88 14.96 4.12
N ASN A 538 -18.82 15.58 3.42
CA ASN A 538 -18.66 16.01 2.03
C ASN A 538 -18.34 14.87 1.05
N ALA A 539 -18.71 13.62 1.37
CA ALA A 539 -18.48 12.48 0.52
C ALA A 539 -19.18 12.62 -0.84
N LEU A 540 -18.52 12.15 -1.90
CA LEU A 540 -19.09 12.13 -3.24
C LEU A 540 -20.05 10.94 -3.39
N VAL A 541 -21.29 11.22 -3.76
CA VAL A 541 -22.30 10.21 -4.08
C VAL A 541 -22.67 10.33 -5.56
N THR A 542 -22.38 9.29 -6.33
CA THR A 542 -22.65 9.26 -7.78
C THR A 542 -24.05 8.79 -8.06
N ASN A 543 -24.83 9.55 -8.84
CA ASN A 543 -26.14 9.14 -9.32
C ASN A 543 -25.98 8.05 -10.38
N PRO A 544 -26.51 6.82 -10.16
CA PRO A 544 -26.30 5.70 -11.08
C PRO A 544 -27.00 5.88 -12.43
N SER A 545 -27.99 6.77 -12.52
CA SER A 545 -28.73 7.03 -13.77
C SER A 545 -28.08 8.11 -14.64
N THR A 546 -27.38 9.07 -14.02
CA THR A 546 -26.79 10.21 -14.72
C THR A 546 -25.25 10.24 -14.67
N TRP A 547 -24.66 9.40 -13.82
CA TRP A 547 -23.22 9.34 -13.53
C TRP A 547 -22.65 10.67 -13.01
N VAL A 548 -23.51 11.54 -12.51
CA VAL A 548 -23.10 12.83 -11.89
C VAL A 548 -22.90 12.60 -10.41
N ALA A 549 -21.70 12.90 -9.92
CA ALA A 549 -21.39 12.90 -8.50
C ALA A 549 -21.86 14.21 -7.85
N THR A 550 -22.40 14.13 -6.64
CA THR A 550 -22.76 15.26 -5.80
C THR A 550 -22.11 15.14 -4.44
N GLN A 551 -21.75 16.26 -3.83
CA GLN A 551 -21.04 16.32 -2.54
C GLN A 551 -22.04 16.49 -1.39
N THR A 552 -22.90 15.52 -1.19
CA THR A 552 -23.99 15.55 -0.19
C THR A 552 -23.91 14.38 0.81
N GLY A 553 -22.97 13.44 0.59
CA GLY A 553 -22.87 12.23 1.38
C GLY A 553 -22.10 12.40 2.68
N GLU A 554 -22.46 11.55 3.63
CA GLU A 554 -21.67 11.25 4.82
C GLU A 554 -21.37 9.74 4.78
N VAL A 555 -20.12 9.38 5.05
CA VAL A 555 -19.72 7.98 5.20
C VAL A 555 -19.26 7.77 6.63
N THR A 556 -19.87 6.79 7.30
CA THR A 556 -19.50 6.41 8.66
C THR A 556 -18.87 5.03 8.66
N SER A 557 -17.87 4.83 9.53
CA SER A 557 -17.28 3.51 9.75
C SER A 557 -17.04 3.30 11.25
N THR A 558 -17.78 2.37 11.82
CA THR A 558 -17.65 1.99 13.24
C THR A 558 -17.21 0.54 13.31
N GLY A 559 -16.24 0.24 14.21
CA GLY A 559 -15.74 -1.12 14.29
C GLY A 559 -14.95 -1.45 15.53
N VAL A 560 -14.53 -2.72 15.56
CA VAL A 560 -13.62 -3.25 16.58
C VAL A 560 -12.51 -4.01 15.89
N GLU A 561 -11.29 -3.75 16.31
CA GLU A 561 -10.09 -4.43 15.84
C GLU A 561 -9.40 -5.13 17.01
N VAL A 562 -8.89 -6.32 16.72
CA VAL A 562 -7.98 -7.07 17.60
C VAL A 562 -6.78 -7.48 16.75
N GLU A 563 -5.59 -7.17 17.20
CA GLU A 563 -4.36 -7.57 16.54
C GLU A 563 -3.32 -7.93 17.59
N GLY A 564 -2.61 -9.02 17.39
CA GLY A 564 -1.58 -9.40 18.34
C GLY A 564 -0.57 -10.37 17.77
N THR A 565 0.60 -10.34 18.37
CA THR A 565 1.70 -11.28 18.16
C THR A 565 2.10 -11.90 19.48
N ALA A 566 2.49 -13.16 19.47
CA ALA A 566 2.91 -13.89 20.65
C ALA A 566 3.95 -14.96 20.32
N GLN A 567 5.04 -15.01 21.09
CA GLN A 567 5.96 -16.12 21.10
C GLN A 567 5.39 -17.18 22.05
N LEU A 568 4.64 -18.16 21.51
CA LEU A 568 3.94 -19.18 22.31
C LEU A 568 4.90 -20.17 22.97
N THR A 569 5.98 -20.49 22.29
CA THR A 569 7.12 -21.28 22.77
C THR A 569 8.39 -20.79 22.08
N ASP A 570 9.57 -21.24 22.49
CA ASP A 570 10.84 -20.89 21.82
C ASP A 570 10.80 -21.16 20.30
N ASP A 571 9.97 -22.10 19.86
CA ASP A 571 9.92 -22.55 18.47
C ASP A 571 8.65 -22.09 17.71
N VAL A 572 7.66 -21.45 18.38
CA VAL A 572 6.34 -21.11 17.79
C VAL A 572 5.99 -19.67 18.01
N LYS A 573 5.89 -18.90 16.93
CA LYS A 573 5.35 -17.53 16.91
C LYS A 573 3.96 -17.52 16.27
N LEU A 574 3.03 -16.80 16.88
CA LEU A 574 1.67 -16.58 16.38
C LEU A 574 1.48 -15.09 16.07
N LEU A 575 0.94 -14.77 14.92
CA LEU A 575 0.30 -13.50 14.59
C LEU A 575 -1.19 -13.76 14.38
N ALA A 576 -2.07 -12.94 14.95
CA ALA A 576 -3.50 -13.07 14.73
C ALA A 576 -4.17 -11.70 14.65
N SER A 577 -5.16 -11.58 13.78
CA SER A 577 -5.97 -10.38 13.65
C SER A 577 -7.44 -10.70 13.47
N TYR A 578 -8.29 -9.81 13.98
CA TYR A 578 -9.73 -9.83 13.74
C TYR A 578 -10.24 -8.39 13.60
N THR A 579 -11.14 -8.17 12.67
CA THR A 579 -11.78 -6.89 12.45
C THR A 579 -13.28 -7.08 12.26
N TYR A 580 -14.05 -6.30 12.97
CA TYR A 580 -15.46 -6.04 12.68
C TYR A 580 -15.57 -4.60 12.18
N THR A 581 -16.10 -4.39 10.97
CA THR A 581 -16.29 -3.05 10.37
C THR A 581 -17.73 -2.89 9.88
N LYS A 582 -18.41 -1.87 10.36
CA LYS A 582 -19.70 -1.41 9.86
C LYS A 582 -19.48 -0.08 9.14
N ALA A 583 -19.25 -0.14 7.83
CA ALA A 583 -19.11 1.03 6.97
C ALA A 583 -20.44 1.29 6.27
N GLU A 584 -20.96 2.53 6.39
CA GLU A 584 -22.26 2.93 5.86
C GLU A 584 -22.16 4.28 5.14
N THR A 585 -22.90 4.41 4.03
CA THR A 585 -23.04 5.66 3.30
C THR A 585 -24.48 6.15 3.49
N ASP A 586 -24.65 7.38 3.97
CA ASP A 586 -25.94 8.02 4.05
C ASP A 586 -26.35 8.63 2.68
N GLU A 587 -27.67 8.71 2.45
CA GLU A 587 -28.22 9.34 1.24
C GLU A 587 -27.84 8.68 -0.10
N THR A 588 -28.03 7.38 -0.23
CA THR A 588 -27.94 6.70 -1.52
C THR A 588 -29.24 6.87 -2.34
N TYR A 589 -29.43 8.03 -2.97
CA TYR A 589 -30.53 8.34 -3.91
C TYR A 589 -31.91 7.82 -3.47
N GLY A 590 -32.34 8.18 -2.25
CA GLY A 590 -33.64 7.82 -1.68
C GLY A 590 -33.72 6.41 -1.11
N LYS A 591 -32.62 5.66 -1.06
CA LYS A 591 -32.54 4.36 -0.38
C LYS A 591 -32.22 4.47 1.12
N GLY A 592 -31.89 5.69 1.63
CA GLY A 592 -31.42 5.92 3.01
C GLY A 592 -30.01 5.34 3.23
N THR A 593 -29.63 5.16 4.50
CA THR A 593 -28.32 4.60 4.88
C THR A 593 -28.14 3.17 4.36
N GLN A 594 -27.06 2.94 3.62
CA GLN A 594 -26.70 1.65 3.04
C GLN A 594 -25.30 1.22 3.46
N GLN A 595 -25.03 -0.09 3.51
CA GLN A 595 -23.68 -0.60 3.69
C GLN A 595 -22.80 -0.16 2.50
N ALA A 596 -21.60 0.36 2.80
CA ALA A 596 -20.61 0.69 1.77
C ALA A 596 -20.19 -0.57 1.01
N GLY A 597 -20.01 -0.44 -0.31
CA GLY A 597 -19.55 -1.53 -1.17
C GLY A 597 -18.13 -1.98 -0.82
N LEU A 598 -17.76 -3.21 -1.20
CA LEU A 598 -16.42 -3.81 -1.05
C LEU A 598 -15.97 -4.09 0.39
N ILE A 599 -16.64 -3.58 1.41
CA ILE A 599 -16.20 -3.68 2.80
C ILE A 599 -16.86 -4.87 3.49
N PRO A 600 -16.09 -5.94 3.80
CA PRO A 600 -16.63 -7.07 4.56
C PRO A 600 -16.83 -6.67 6.03
N LYS A 601 -17.96 -7.13 6.61
CA LYS A 601 -18.25 -6.86 8.04
C LYS A 601 -17.28 -7.55 8.98
N HIS A 602 -16.80 -8.71 8.63
CA HIS A 602 -15.91 -9.53 9.46
C HIS A 602 -14.69 -9.95 8.64
N GLN A 603 -13.52 -9.73 9.18
CA GLN A 603 -12.27 -10.25 8.65
C GLN A 603 -11.47 -10.86 9.79
N ALA A 604 -10.79 -11.97 9.52
CA ALA A 604 -9.90 -12.59 10.49
C ALA A 604 -8.70 -13.20 9.79
N SER A 605 -7.55 -13.12 10.40
CA SER A 605 -6.38 -13.85 9.93
C SER A 605 -5.56 -14.39 11.09
N ALA A 606 -4.85 -15.48 10.82
CA ALA A 606 -3.85 -16.00 11.74
C ALA A 606 -2.69 -16.56 10.92
N TRP A 607 -1.48 -16.31 11.39
CA TRP A 607 -0.24 -16.86 10.84
C TRP A 607 0.57 -17.48 11.96
N VAL A 608 1.06 -18.70 11.76
CA VAL A 608 1.91 -19.43 12.70
C VAL A 608 3.24 -19.70 12.02
N ASP A 609 4.33 -19.26 12.63
CA ASP A 609 5.68 -19.63 12.28
C ASP A 609 6.18 -20.70 13.26
N TYR A 610 6.67 -21.82 12.76
CA TYR A 610 7.26 -22.91 13.50
C TYR A 610 8.69 -23.14 13.09
N SER A 611 9.64 -22.90 14.00
CA SER A 611 11.03 -23.31 13.83
C SER A 611 11.16 -24.80 14.10
N ALA A 612 11.24 -25.59 13.05
CA ALA A 612 11.38 -27.05 13.17
C ALA A 612 12.85 -27.48 13.40
N TYR A 613 13.72 -26.57 13.85
CA TYR A 613 15.17 -26.78 14.00
C TYR A 613 15.52 -28.01 14.85
N ARG A 614 14.71 -28.32 15.86
CA ARG A 614 14.88 -29.53 16.72
C ARG A 614 14.61 -30.82 15.99
N LEU A 615 13.81 -30.78 14.90
CA LEU A 615 13.50 -31.95 14.07
C LEU A 615 14.44 -32.05 12.86
N ILE A 616 14.60 -30.95 12.16
CA ILE A 616 15.46 -30.78 10.98
C ILE A 616 16.15 -29.44 11.12
N PRO A 617 17.46 -29.40 11.43
CA PRO A 617 18.21 -28.15 11.53
C PRO A 617 18.05 -27.29 10.26
N GLY A 618 17.75 -26.01 10.45
CA GLY A 618 17.55 -25.06 9.36
C GLY A 618 16.15 -25.04 8.76
N LEU A 619 15.20 -25.88 9.22
CA LEU A 619 13.83 -25.90 8.70
C LEU A 619 12.91 -24.98 9.51
N ASN A 620 12.25 -24.03 8.80
CA ASN A 620 11.16 -23.22 9.32
C ASN A 620 9.93 -23.39 8.46
N VAL A 621 8.75 -23.44 9.09
CA VAL A 621 7.46 -23.63 8.41
C VAL A 621 6.49 -22.58 8.89
N GLY A 622 5.98 -21.78 7.97
CA GLY A 622 4.89 -20.83 8.20
C GLY A 622 3.58 -21.35 7.60
N THR A 623 2.48 -21.10 8.27
CA THR A 623 1.14 -21.33 7.69
C THR A 623 0.16 -20.29 8.15
N GLY A 624 -0.68 -19.82 7.25
CA GLY A 624 -1.67 -18.80 7.50
C GLY A 624 -3.06 -19.16 7.03
N VAL A 625 -4.04 -18.60 7.69
CA VAL A 625 -5.44 -18.63 7.30
C VAL A 625 -6.00 -17.22 7.28
N ARG A 626 -6.75 -16.90 6.22
CA ARG A 626 -7.44 -15.62 6.05
C ARG A 626 -8.93 -15.87 5.80
N TYR A 627 -9.77 -15.29 6.63
CA TYR A 627 -11.22 -15.25 6.44
C TYR A 627 -11.64 -13.84 6.05
N VAL A 628 -12.29 -13.70 4.91
CA VAL A 628 -12.94 -12.48 4.44
C VAL A 628 -14.43 -12.73 4.44
N GLY A 629 -15.17 -11.97 5.23
CA GLY A 629 -16.61 -12.09 5.38
C GLY A 629 -17.37 -11.59 4.15
N GLU A 630 -18.68 -11.66 4.22
CA GLU A 630 -19.56 -11.13 3.17
C GLU A 630 -19.39 -9.62 3.01
N SER A 631 -19.36 -9.16 1.76
CA SER A 631 -19.41 -7.75 1.39
C SER A 631 -20.64 -7.45 0.49
N LYS A 632 -20.87 -6.18 0.21
CA LYS A 632 -21.94 -5.72 -0.69
C LYS A 632 -21.34 -5.13 -1.96
N ASP A 633 -22.10 -5.20 -3.04
CA ASP A 633 -21.88 -4.35 -4.22
C ASP A 633 -22.10 -2.88 -3.86
N ASN A 634 -21.65 -1.97 -4.71
CA ASN A 634 -21.97 -0.55 -4.55
C ASN A 634 -23.49 -0.37 -4.46
N PRO A 635 -24.02 0.26 -3.40
CA PRO A 635 -25.47 0.38 -3.20
C PRO A 635 -26.18 1.23 -4.28
N ALA A 636 -25.42 2.05 -5.02
CA ALA A 636 -25.94 2.74 -6.19
C ALA A 636 -26.16 1.79 -7.38
N SER A 637 -25.39 0.70 -7.48
CA SER A 637 -25.50 -0.31 -8.54
C SER A 637 -26.55 -1.37 -8.22
N SER A 638 -26.34 -2.13 -7.15
CA SER A 638 -27.20 -3.26 -6.82
C SER A 638 -27.22 -3.59 -5.32
N ASP A 639 -28.08 -4.55 -4.92
CA ASP A 639 -28.12 -5.09 -3.55
C ASP A 639 -27.39 -6.45 -3.46
N LEU A 640 -26.57 -6.81 -4.44
CA LEU A 640 -25.85 -8.07 -4.48
C LEU A 640 -24.94 -8.24 -3.27
N THR A 641 -24.80 -9.49 -2.85
CA THR A 641 -23.93 -9.88 -1.75
C THR A 641 -22.82 -10.78 -2.27
N VAL A 642 -21.58 -10.39 -2.03
CA VAL A 642 -20.40 -11.21 -2.31
C VAL A 642 -20.22 -12.20 -1.15
N PRO A 643 -20.16 -13.52 -1.40
CA PRO A 643 -20.03 -14.53 -0.36
C PRO A 643 -18.68 -14.45 0.36
N SER A 644 -18.67 -14.89 1.63
CA SER A 644 -17.43 -15.01 2.40
C SER A 644 -16.50 -16.08 1.81
N VAL A 645 -15.19 -15.88 2.04
CA VAL A 645 -14.13 -16.81 1.64
C VAL A 645 -13.16 -17.08 2.78
N THR A 646 -12.63 -18.31 2.83
CA THR A 646 -11.48 -18.67 3.67
C THR A 646 -10.37 -19.18 2.77
N LEU A 647 -9.18 -18.59 2.89
CA LEU A 647 -7.98 -18.90 2.12
C LEU A 647 -6.89 -19.42 3.07
N TRP A 648 -6.03 -20.30 2.55
CA TRP A 648 -4.90 -20.86 3.27
C TRP A 648 -3.62 -20.55 2.54
N ASP A 649 -2.60 -20.12 3.29
CA ASP A 649 -1.27 -19.81 2.77
C ASP A 649 -0.21 -20.60 3.54
N ALA A 650 0.95 -20.85 2.93
CA ALA A 650 2.08 -21.51 3.59
C ALA A 650 3.42 -20.98 3.09
N SER A 651 4.40 -21.10 3.96
CA SER A 651 5.81 -20.84 3.68
C SER A 651 6.67 -21.98 4.24
N VAL A 652 7.65 -22.42 3.50
CA VAL A 652 8.66 -23.38 3.97
C VAL A 652 10.02 -22.80 3.63
N THR A 653 10.84 -22.56 4.63
CA THR A 653 12.20 -22.06 4.49
C THR A 653 13.17 -23.11 4.99
N TYR A 654 14.21 -23.41 4.23
CA TYR A 654 15.25 -24.38 4.59
C TYR A 654 16.64 -23.79 4.39
N ASP A 655 17.38 -23.61 5.48
CA ASP A 655 18.79 -23.22 5.48
C ASP A 655 19.65 -24.40 5.12
N ILE A 656 20.05 -24.50 3.84
CA ILE A 656 20.92 -25.57 3.32
C ILE A 656 22.32 -25.47 3.94
N SER A 657 22.77 -24.24 4.16
CA SER A 657 24.01 -23.89 4.85
C SER A 657 23.89 -22.48 5.46
N SER A 658 24.92 -21.99 6.12
CA SER A 658 24.97 -20.60 6.60
C SER A 658 24.83 -19.55 5.47
N GLN A 659 25.07 -19.92 4.24
CA GLN A 659 25.02 -19.03 3.07
C GLN A 659 23.84 -19.31 2.14
N TRP A 660 23.37 -20.55 2.04
CA TRP A 660 22.31 -20.94 1.10
C TRP A 660 21.02 -21.26 1.81
N GLN A 661 19.98 -20.63 1.37
CA GLN A 661 18.59 -20.86 1.80
C GLN A 661 17.69 -21.13 0.59
N ALA A 662 16.80 -22.08 0.73
CA ALA A 662 15.68 -22.30 -0.20
C ALA A 662 14.37 -21.95 0.50
N GLN A 663 13.44 -21.32 -0.21
CA GLN A 663 12.14 -20.95 0.32
C GLN A 663 11.04 -21.24 -0.70
N LEU A 664 9.95 -21.83 -0.23
CA LEU A 664 8.73 -22.07 -0.99
C LEU A 664 7.59 -21.31 -0.33
N ASN A 665 6.91 -20.45 -1.10
CA ASN A 665 5.70 -19.76 -0.69
C ASN A 665 4.53 -20.21 -1.54
N VAL A 666 3.39 -20.48 -0.90
CA VAL A 666 2.16 -20.86 -1.56
C VAL A 666 1.02 -20.03 -0.98
N ASN A 667 0.40 -19.17 -1.77
CA ASN A 667 -0.81 -18.43 -1.42
C ASN A 667 -2.02 -19.11 -2.04
N ASN A 668 -3.17 -19.12 -1.34
CA ASN A 668 -4.39 -19.81 -1.75
C ASN A 668 -4.12 -21.29 -2.09
N ILE A 669 -3.55 -22.05 -1.13
CA ILE A 669 -3.10 -23.45 -1.31
C ILE A 669 -4.18 -24.33 -1.96
N LEU A 670 -5.45 -24.11 -1.59
CA LEU A 670 -6.58 -24.91 -2.06
C LEU A 670 -7.07 -24.52 -3.46
N ASP A 671 -6.43 -23.52 -4.08
CA ASP A 671 -6.82 -22.96 -5.38
C ASP A 671 -8.30 -22.60 -5.45
N LYS A 672 -8.76 -21.92 -4.41
CA LYS A 672 -10.16 -21.56 -4.29
C LYS A 672 -10.49 -20.41 -5.22
N GLU A 673 -11.40 -20.65 -6.16
CA GLU A 673 -12.01 -19.63 -6.98
C GLU A 673 -13.03 -18.82 -6.15
N PHE A 674 -12.94 -17.51 -6.17
CA PHE A 674 -13.82 -16.63 -5.39
C PHE A 674 -13.92 -15.25 -6.01
N ILE A 675 -14.99 -14.52 -5.68
CA ILE A 675 -15.13 -13.10 -5.97
C ILE A 675 -14.58 -12.31 -4.78
N SER A 676 -13.58 -11.46 -5.03
CA SER A 676 -12.95 -10.61 -4.03
C SER A 676 -13.87 -9.48 -3.57
N GLY A 677 -14.62 -8.89 -4.50
CA GLY A 677 -15.59 -7.83 -4.25
C GLY A 677 -16.40 -7.50 -5.49
N CYS A 678 -17.42 -6.67 -5.31
CA CYS A 678 -18.16 -6.04 -6.41
C CYS A 678 -18.33 -4.55 -6.12
N ASP A 679 -18.13 -3.70 -7.17
CA ASP A 679 -18.34 -2.26 -7.17
C ASP A 679 -18.70 -1.85 -8.61
N TYR A 680 -19.98 -1.96 -8.97
CA TYR A 680 -20.52 -1.94 -10.32
C TYR A 680 -20.07 -3.11 -11.20
N TYR A 681 -18.89 -3.65 -10.97
CA TYR A 681 -18.29 -4.83 -11.58
C TYR A 681 -17.99 -5.85 -10.48
N CYS A 682 -17.83 -7.11 -10.81
CA CYS A 682 -17.31 -8.11 -9.89
C CYS A 682 -15.88 -8.47 -10.25
N TYR A 683 -15.07 -8.77 -9.24
CA TYR A 683 -13.62 -8.98 -9.38
C TYR A 683 -13.27 -10.35 -8.83
N PHE A 684 -12.63 -11.20 -9.64
CA PHE A 684 -12.09 -12.46 -9.14
C PHE A 684 -10.90 -12.19 -8.21
N GLY A 685 -10.83 -12.94 -7.13
CA GLY A 685 -9.67 -12.95 -6.25
C GLY A 685 -8.51 -13.73 -6.86
N GLN A 686 -7.31 -13.47 -6.35
CA GLN A 686 -6.07 -14.09 -6.83
C GLN A 686 -6.15 -15.62 -6.77
N SER A 687 -5.77 -16.28 -7.85
CA SER A 687 -5.62 -17.72 -7.96
C SER A 687 -4.47 -18.25 -7.07
N ARG A 688 -4.21 -19.56 -7.06
CA ARG A 688 -3.07 -20.10 -6.31
C ARG A 688 -1.75 -19.61 -6.89
N SER A 689 -0.95 -18.93 -6.04
CA SER A 689 0.41 -18.52 -6.34
C SER A 689 1.39 -19.47 -5.67
N VAL A 690 2.35 -19.99 -6.42
CA VAL A 690 3.44 -20.86 -5.95
C VAL A 690 4.77 -20.26 -6.38
N MET A 691 5.61 -19.87 -5.42
CA MET A 691 6.91 -19.26 -5.63
C MET A 691 7.99 -20.08 -4.93
N LEU A 692 9.03 -20.45 -5.66
CA LEU A 692 10.23 -21.11 -5.14
C LEU A 692 11.42 -20.20 -5.36
N ASN A 693 12.12 -19.84 -4.29
CA ASN A 693 13.34 -19.06 -4.38
C ASN A 693 14.55 -19.76 -3.75
N ALA A 694 15.72 -19.36 -4.22
CA ALA A 694 17.01 -19.70 -3.65
C ALA A 694 17.77 -18.41 -3.36
N ASN A 695 18.19 -18.25 -2.11
CA ASN A 695 18.92 -17.09 -1.63
C ASN A 695 20.37 -17.49 -1.30
N TYR A 696 21.32 -16.69 -1.76
CA TYR A 696 22.72 -16.79 -1.35
C TYR A 696 23.08 -15.55 -0.54
N ARG A 697 23.58 -15.74 0.67
CA ARG A 697 23.94 -14.68 1.63
C ARG A 697 25.39 -14.76 2.04
N TRP A 698 26.03 -13.62 2.30
CA TRP A 698 27.41 -13.51 2.80
C TRP A 698 27.59 -12.33 3.76
#